data_f3b4e50f30cf8e2d6b021ae996b76c06
#
_entry.id   f3b4e50f30cf8e2d6b021ae996b76c06
#
_cell.length_a   1.000
_cell.length_b   1.000
_cell.length_c   1.000
_cell.angle_alpha   90.00
_cell.angle_beta   90.00
_cell.angle_gamma   90.00
#
_symmetry.space_group_name_H-M   'P 1'
#
loop_
_entity.id
_entity.type
_entity.pdbx_description
1 polymer ?
#
loop_
_entity_poly.entity_id
_entity_poly.type
_entity_poly.pdbx_seq_one_letter_code
_entity_poly.pdbx_strand_id
1 'polypeptide(L)'
;MLCLLLSLIISRIEANTNNYSISGRISDERTGSPLPGASILIKGTYLWAVSDQKGEFTIQGIQEGKYQLEVSFLGYVPATVPVNVNNSIKGLKIQLKENTLALNDVIVTAQAPKTELNTTLNIGSNALEHLQISNVSDISALLPGGKTKVPDLTSNNIFSLRDGGSSAGNAAFGTAIEVDGVRIGNNSSFGNMTGIDTRSISVADIESVEVITGVPSAEYGDLNSGMVKIHTKKGKTPWNVLLSINPRTEQVSFSKGLDLGNDKGIVNISGEWIKATQKLNSPYTSYTRRGFSAGYSNTFRKVLRFDIGLTGNIGGMNTKDDPDAYTGEYTKVRDNVFRANTSLAWLLNKSWITNLKLDASVYYNDNKSHAHTPYSYASEQPAVHAEQEGYFIAGKLPYHFFADQIVDSKELDYAASLKYEWNRRFKNVTSNLKAGVQWKGTGNVGDGEYYQNPSLAPNGYRPRSYSAYPYMHNVSLYAEESLSVAVGSTMLRLMAGLRWENLFISGTQYDKLNTLSPRFNARWQLNENIAIRGGWGVTEKLPSYYVLYPRQEYRDIQTFGVSYNNNESAYVYYSQPYTLLHNEKLRWQKNQNAEIGVDINAARTRISLVGYFNRTKMPYKYTSSYTPFAYNVLQLPEGFELSANPQITVDNQTGMGYIRDDEDSYWTPLDVKVKDQTFVRSTSPDNGPDITRRGAEMIIDFPEITPLRTQFRVDAAYTYTKYIDNSLSYYYQNGWSHTSCLLYTSPSP
;
A
#
# COMPACT_ATOMS: atom_id res chain seq x y z
N MET A 1 17.35 -25.43 -1.00
CA MET A 1 18.39 -26.47 -0.92
C MET A 1 19.59 -26.01 -0.10
N LEU A 2 20.17 -24.83 -0.32
CA LEU A 2 21.30 -24.32 0.48
C LEU A 2 20.93 -24.06 1.95
N CYS A 3 19.77 -23.52 2.25
CA CYS A 3 19.28 -23.30 3.63
C CYS A 3 18.99 -24.62 4.38
N LEU A 4 18.50 -25.63 3.69
CA LEU A 4 18.31 -26.98 4.25
C LEU A 4 19.64 -27.70 4.47
N LEU A 5 20.65 -27.49 3.62
CA LEU A 5 22.00 -28.05 3.81
C LEU A 5 22.74 -27.38 4.97
N LEU A 6 22.58 -26.07 5.19
CA LEU A 6 23.15 -25.40 6.37
C LEU A 6 22.49 -25.87 7.68
N SER A 7 21.18 -26.10 7.69
CA SER A 7 20.47 -26.59 8.88
C SER A 7 20.81 -28.05 9.20
N LEU A 8 21.07 -28.87 8.18
CA LEU A 8 21.50 -30.29 8.34
C LEU A 8 22.95 -30.45 8.83
N ILE A 9 23.80 -29.47 8.55
CA ILE A 9 25.21 -29.49 9.06
C ILE A 9 25.25 -29.12 10.55
N ILE A 10 24.32 -28.30 11.02
CA ILE A 10 24.21 -27.84 12.42
C ILE A 10 23.54 -28.90 13.32
N SER A 11 22.72 -29.80 12.77
CA SER A 11 21.94 -30.79 13.55
C SER A 11 22.75 -31.97 14.11
N ARG A 12 24.09 -32.07 13.88
CA ARG A 12 24.96 -33.13 14.43
C ARG A 12 25.79 -32.73 15.63
N ILE A 13 25.52 -31.59 16.28
CA ILE A 13 26.22 -31.23 17.52
C ILE A 13 25.22 -31.40 18.67
N GLU A 14 25.10 -32.61 19.18
CA GLU A 14 24.52 -32.88 20.51
C GLU A 14 25.41 -32.25 21.57
N ALA A 15 25.14 -31.04 21.97
CA ALA A 15 25.70 -30.42 23.17
C ALA A 15 24.71 -30.63 24.32
N ASN A 16 25.16 -31.36 25.32
CA ASN A 16 24.48 -31.46 26.63
C ASN A 16 24.46 -30.04 27.24
N THR A 17 23.38 -29.30 27.05
CA THR A 17 23.28 -27.87 27.42
C THR A 17 22.42 -27.76 28.68
N ASN A 18 23.02 -27.33 29.76
CA ASN A 18 22.27 -26.90 30.94
C ASN A 18 21.40 -25.68 30.55
N ASN A 19 20.09 -25.84 30.53
CA ASN A 19 19.14 -24.78 30.27
C ASN A 19 18.77 -24.10 31.58
N TYR A 20 19.20 -22.84 31.74
CA TYR A 20 18.90 -22.01 32.90
C TYR A 20 17.65 -21.18 32.67
N SER A 21 17.12 -20.61 33.74
CA SER A 21 16.01 -19.66 33.70
C SER A 21 16.36 -18.35 34.41
N ILE A 22 15.81 -17.26 33.95
CA ILE A 22 15.81 -15.98 34.65
C ILE A 22 14.39 -15.67 35.07
N SER A 23 14.13 -15.51 36.34
CA SER A 23 12.85 -15.04 36.87
C SER A 23 13.05 -13.84 37.77
N GLY A 24 12.09 -12.93 37.72
CA GLY A 24 12.17 -11.68 38.46
C GLY A 24 10.83 -10.96 38.51
N ARG A 25 10.87 -9.75 39.04
CA ARG A 25 9.71 -8.86 39.16
C ARG A 25 10.04 -7.48 38.62
N ILE A 26 9.10 -6.91 37.84
CA ILE A 26 9.17 -5.55 37.33
C ILE A 26 8.19 -4.70 38.12
N SER A 27 8.65 -3.53 38.58
CA SER A 27 7.86 -2.60 39.34
C SER A 27 8.18 -1.15 38.95
N ASP A 28 7.24 -0.26 39.25
CA ASP A 28 7.45 1.18 39.18
C ASP A 28 8.48 1.62 40.24
N GLU A 29 9.46 2.42 39.84
CA GLU A 29 10.54 2.87 40.71
C GLU A 29 10.02 3.74 41.86
N ARG A 30 9.02 4.59 41.64
CA ARG A 30 8.52 5.56 42.63
C ARG A 30 7.46 4.96 43.55
N THR A 31 6.55 4.15 43.03
CA THR A 31 5.42 3.62 43.78
C THR A 31 5.61 2.20 44.28
N GLY A 32 6.61 1.46 43.74
CA GLY A 32 6.80 0.03 43.98
C GLY A 32 5.70 -0.87 43.42
N SER A 33 4.71 -0.28 42.74
CA SER A 33 3.60 -1.02 42.16
C SER A 33 4.08 -1.96 41.06
N PRO A 34 3.53 -3.19 40.94
CA PRO A 34 3.91 -4.11 39.88
C PRO A 34 3.52 -3.52 38.52
N LEU A 35 4.33 -3.79 37.51
CA LEU A 35 4.08 -3.37 36.12
C LEU A 35 3.72 -4.62 35.30
N PRO A 36 2.41 -4.94 35.18
CA PRO A 36 1.97 -6.07 34.35
C PRO A 36 2.00 -5.71 32.86
N GLY A 37 2.44 -6.66 32.03
CA GLY A 37 2.51 -6.44 30.59
C GLY A 37 3.83 -5.83 30.11
N ALA A 38 4.82 -5.63 30.99
CA ALA A 38 6.15 -5.20 30.57
C ALA A 38 6.84 -6.31 29.76
N SER A 39 7.48 -5.92 28.65
CA SER A 39 8.23 -6.82 27.79
C SER A 39 9.68 -6.91 28.25
N ILE A 40 10.19 -8.12 28.40
CA ILE A 40 11.56 -8.42 28.77
C ILE A 40 12.21 -9.22 27.66
N LEU A 41 13.19 -8.65 26.97
CA LEU A 41 13.92 -9.27 25.87
C LEU A 41 15.38 -9.50 26.30
N ILE A 42 15.91 -10.67 26.05
CA ILE A 42 17.37 -10.90 26.16
C ILE A 42 18.01 -10.37 24.89
N LYS A 43 18.73 -9.26 25.00
CA LYS A 43 19.35 -8.56 23.87
C LYS A 43 20.29 -9.47 23.09
N GLY A 44 20.13 -9.47 21.76
CA GLY A 44 20.91 -10.38 20.88
C GLY A 44 20.39 -11.80 20.83
N THR A 45 19.24 -12.06 21.47
CA THR A 45 18.51 -13.33 21.37
C THR A 45 17.04 -13.04 21.06
N TYR A 46 16.25 -14.08 20.85
CA TYR A 46 14.79 -13.97 20.70
C TYR A 46 14.04 -14.51 21.93
N LEU A 47 14.79 -14.73 23.02
CA LEU A 47 14.21 -15.15 24.28
C LEU A 47 13.63 -13.93 24.97
N TRP A 48 12.32 -13.96 25.21
CA TRP A 48 11.58 -12.88 25.82
C TRP A 48 10.51 -13.41 26.78
N ALA A 49 10.02 -12.55 27.62
CA ALA A 49 8.86 -12.79 28.48
C ALA A 49 8.03 -11.52 28.61
N VAL A 50 6.82 -11.68 29.12
CA VAL A 50 5.97 -10.57 29.53
C VAL A 50 5.68 -10.73 31.02
N SER A 51 5.75 -9.64 31.79
CA SER A 51 5.43 -9.67 33.19
C SER A 51 3.94 -9.88 33.43
N ASP A 52 3.61 -10.67 34.45
CA ASP A 52 2.24 -10.90 34.88
C ASP A 52 1.67 -9.76 35.74
N GLN A 53 0.46 -9.95 36.31
CA GLN A 53 -0.19 -8.93 37.14
C GLN A 53 0.58 -8.57 38.41
N LYS A 54 1.42 -9.48 38.92
CA LYS A 54 2.31 -9.18 40.04
C LYS A 54 3.62 -8.56 39.59
N GLY A 55 3.75 -8.28 38.28
CA GLY A 55 4.99 -7.83 37.65
C GLY A 55 6.02 -8.95 37.52
N GLU A 56 5.68 -10.22 37.78
CA GLU A 56 6.62 -11.34 37.74
C GLU A 56 6.80 -11.84 36.30
N PHE A 57 8.03 -12.21 35.95
CA PHE A 57 8.38 -12.79 34.66
C PHE A 57 9.29 -14.00 34.80
N THR A 58 9.30 -14.87 33.81
CA THR A 58 10.23 -15.98 33.73
C THR A 58 10.61 -16.23 32.29
N ILE A 59 11.91 -16.20 31.99
CA ILE A 59 12.49 -16.61 30.70
C ILE A 59 13.19 -17.93 30.92
N GLN A 60 12.86 -18.95 30.12
CA GLN A 60 13.45 -20.30 30.18
C GLN A 60 14.31 -20.57 28.95
N GLY A 61 15.15 -21.60 29.04
CA GLY A 61 15.96 -22.05 27.89
C GLY A 61 17.20 -21.20 27.66
N ILE A 62 17.69 -20.50 28.68
CA ILE A 62 18.86 -19.63 28.61
C ILE A 62 20.10 -20.46 28.86
N GLN A 63 21.12 -20.29 28.04
CA GLN A 63 22.41 -20.94 28.22
C GLN A 63 23.34 -20.11 29.07
N GLU A 64 24.40 -20.72 29.58
CA GLU A 64 25.43 -19.99 30.30
C GLU A 64 26.02 -18.85 29.45
N GLY A 65 26.15 -17.67 30.02
CA GLY A 65 26.70 -16.53 29.33
C GLY A 65 26.36 -15.18 29.96
N LYS A 66 26.98 -14.12 29.46
CA LYS A 66 26.66 -12.75 29.83
C LYS A 66 25.63 -12.18 28.88
N TYR A 67 24.56 -11.63 29.42
CA TYR A 67 23.44 -11.08 28.66
C TYR A 67 23.06 -9.68 29.14
N GLN A 68 22.30 -8.98 28.33
CA GLN A 68 21.60 -7.76 28.70
C GLN A 68 20.11 -8.01 28.53
N LEU A 69 19.34 -7.83 29.59
CA LEU A 69 17.88 -7.80 29.54
C LEU A 69 17.44 -6.40 29.15
N GLU A 70 16.74 -6.27 28.05
CA GLU A 70 16.07 -5.05 27.67
C GLU A 70 14.62 -5.13 28.14
N VAL A 71 14.24 -4.25 29.06
CA VAL A 71 12.91 -4.23 29.65
C VAL A 71 12.21 -2.96 29.25
N SER A 72 11.03 -3.10 28.65
CA SER A 72 10.22 -1.98 28.20
C SER A 72 8.78 -2.11 28.66
N PHE A 73 8.20 -0.98 29.02
CA PHE A 73 6.79 -0.87 29.34
C PHE A 73 6.26 0.48 28.89
N LEU A 74 5.06 0.51 28.33
CA LEU A 74 4.49 1.74 27.79
C LEU A 74 4.28 2.77 28.91
N GLY A 75 4.76 3.99 28.69
CA GLY A 75 4.76 5.05 29.71
C GLY A 75 5.97 5.02 30.65
N TYR A 76 6.96 4.14 30.42
CA TYR A 76 8.18 4.04 31.22
C TYR A 76 9.44 4.12 30.37
N VAL A 77 10.51 4.58 30.96
CA VAL A 77 11.84 4.60 30.34
C VAL A 77 12.34 3.16 30.23
N PRO A 78 12.70 2.65 29.03
CA PRO A 78 13.26 1.30 28.90
C PRO A 78 14.54 1.14 29.71
N ALA A 79 14.67 0.03 30.42
CA ALA A 79 15.86 -0.30 31.20
C ALA A 79 16.66 -1.43 30.53
N THR A 80 17.99 -1.34 30.59
CA THR A 80 18.90 -2.41 30.18
C THR A 80 19.65 -2.94 31.39
N VAL A 81 19.42 -4.21 31.74
CA VAL A 81 19.97 -4.85 32.95
C VAL A 81 20.98 -5.91 32.52
N PRO A 82 22.28 -5.79 32.87
CA PRO A 82 23.25 -6.82 32.60
C PRO A 82 23.05 -8.00 33.56
N VAL A 83 23.09 -9.23 33.02
CA VAL A 83 22.98 -10.48 33.80
C VAL A 83 24.04 -11.47 33.36
N ASN A 84 24.59 -12.17 34.33
CA ASN A 84 25.54 -13.25 34.09
C ASN A 84 24.91 -14.59 34.50
N VAL A 85 24.60 -15.42 33.51
CA VAL A 85 23.85 -16.67 33.68
C VAL A 85 24.84 -17.83 33.76
N ASN A 86 25.24 -18.20 34.97
CA ASN A 86 26.03 -19.41 35.29
C ASN A 86 25.14 -20.47 35.97
N ASN A 87 23.97 -20.06 36.46
CA ASN A 87 22.90 -20.86 37.04
C ASN A 87 21.57 -20.17 36.83
N SER A 88 20.47 -20.80 37.22
CA SER A 88 19.15 -20.16 37.15
C SER A 88 19.06 -18.97 38.11
N ILE A 89 18.76 -17.78 37.58
CA ILE A 89 18.61 -16.53 38.33
C ILE A 89 17.16 -16.45 38.81
N LYS A 90 16.96 -16.29 40.12
CA LYS A 90 15.61 -16.12 40.70
C LYS A 90 15.52 -14.80 41.46
N GLY A 91 14.34 -14.18 41.39
CA GLY A 91 14.04 -13.00 42.18
C GLY A 91 14.74 -11.70 41.71
N LEU A 92 15.08 -11.61 40.42
CA LEU A 92 15.65 -10.40 39.84
C LEU A 92 14.63 -9.24 39.95
N LYS A 93 15.01 -8.17 40.62
CA LYS A 93 14.17 -6.97 40.78
C LYS A 93 14.58 -5.95 39.75
N ILE A 94 13.63 -5.54 38.89
CA ILE A 94 13.82 -4.50 37.89
C ILE A 94 12.81 -3.41 38.16
N GLN A 95 13.30 -2.21 38.33
CA GLN A 95 12.48 -1.02 38.54
C GLN A 95 12.53 -0.17 37.27
N LEU A 96 11.37 0.19 36.75
CA LEU A 96 11.26 1.09 35.63
C LEU A 96 10.83 2.46 36.16
N LYS A 97 11.48 3.48 35.65
CA LYS A 97 11.14 4.86 35.90
C LYS A 97 10.00 5.28 35.00
N GLU A 98 8.92 5.80 35.59
CA GLU A 98 7.83 6.37 34.81
C GLU A 98 8.38 7.48 33.92
N ASN A 99 8.02 7.42 32.65
CA ASN A 99 8.35 8.45 31.67
C ASN A 99 7.43 9.66 31.94
N THR A 100 7.57 10.25 33.13
CA THR A 100 6.97 11.56 33.36
C THR A 100 7.62 12.52 32.39
N LEU A 101 6.83 13.33 31.68
CA LEU A 101 7.22 14.42 30.78
C LEU A 101 8.33 15.35 31.36
N ALA A 102 9.43 14.75 31.78
CA ALA A 102 10.66 15.47 31.99
C ALA A 102 11.28 15.64 30.59
N LEU A 103 11.44 16.86 30.20
CA LEU A 103 12.09 17.41 29.00
C LEU A 103 13.51 16.86 28.70
N ASN A 104 13.80 15.62 29.01
CA ASN A 104 15.07 14.97 28.79
C ASN A 104 14.96 14.08 27.54
N ASP A 105 15.63 14.53 26.48
CA ASP A 105 15.83 13.84 25.22
C ASP A 105 14.53 13.47 24.46
N VAL A 106 13.73 14.46 24.14
CA VAL A 106 12.63 14.29 23.18
C VAL A 106 13.25 14.04 21.80
N ILE A 107 13.28 12.78 21.38
CA ILE A 107 13.78 12.39 20.06
C ILE A 107 12.72 12.73 19.02
N VAL A 108 12.94 13.80 18.29
CA VAL A 108 12.03 14.32 17.25
C VAL A 108 12.45 13.93 15.83
N THR A 109 13.32 12.94 15.68
CA THR A 109 13.88 12.51 14.40
C THR A 109 13.68 11.02 14.16
N ALA A 110 13.67 10.61 12.89
CA ALA A 110 13.71 9.21 12.53
C ALA A 110 15.05 8.59 12.95
N GLN A 111 15.00 7.44 13.62
CA GLN A 111 16.20 6.77 14.10
C GLN A 111 16.39 5.41 13.42
N ALA A 112 17.63 5.10 13.02
CA ALA A 112 17.98 3.76 12.59
C ALA A 112 18.27 2.89 13.83
N PRO A 113 17.59 1.75 14.00
CA PRO A 113 17.87 0.85 15.11
C PRO A 113 19.30 0.29 15.04
N LYS A 114 19.98 0.23 16.18
CA LYS A 114 21.39 -0.26 16.26
C LYS A 114 21.55 -1.73 15.90
N THR A 115 20.47 -2.49 15.84
CA THR A 115 20.49 -3.95 15.72
C THR A 115 19.93 -4.50 14.43
N GLU A 116 19.30 -3.67 13.61
CA GLU A 116 18.69 -4.11 12.36
C GLU A 116 19.74 -4.50 11.31
N LEU A 117 19.42 -5.52 10.52
CA LEU A 117 20.27 -6.05 9.46
C LEU A 117 20.16 -5.24 8.17
N ASN A 118 18.99 -4.65 7.92
CA ASN A 118 18.65 -3.86 6.74
C ASN A 118 18.56 -2.36 7.09
N THR A 119 18.38 -1.53 6.08
CA THR A 119 18.13 -0.11 6.27
C THR A 119 16.70 0.11 6.71
N THR A 120 16.53 0.39 7.99
CA THR A 120 15.25 0.66 8.65
C THR A 120 15.34 1.94 9.46
N LEU A 121 14.29 2.75 9.43
CA LEU A 121 14.14 3.97 10.23
C LEU A 121 12.90 3.85 11.10
N ASN A 122 13.05 4.09 12.39
CA ASN A 122 11.94 4.14 13.36
C ASN A 122 11.63 5.58 13.72
N ILE A 123 10.36 5.94 13.64
CA ILE A 123 9.82 7.26 13.97
C ILE A 123 8.84 7.05 15.13
N GLY A 124 9.20 7.54 16.31
CA GLY A 124 8.37 7.41 17.50
C GLY A 124 7.31 8.53 17.60
N SER A 125 6.37 8.36 18.54
CA SER A 125 5.26 9.30 18.76
C SER A 125 5.73 10.74 19.01
N ASN A 126 6.84 10.96 19.72
CA ASN A 126 7.38 12.29 19.97
C ASN A 126 7.74 13.03 18.66
N ALA A 127 8.33 12.33 17.69
CA ALA A 127 8.66 12.91 16.40
C ALA A 127 7.39 13.22 15.59
N LEU A 128 6.38 12.36 15.67
CA LEU A 128 5.09 12.54 15.00
C LEU A 128 4.33 13.76 15.58
N GLU A 129 4.33 13.91 16.91
CA GLU A 129 3.71 15.04 17.61
C GLU A 129 4.40 16.38 17.27
N HIS A 130 5.74 16.38 17.19
CA HIS A 130 6.51 17.58 16.82
C HIS A 130 6.27 18.04 15.38
N LEU A 131 6.12 17.08 14.45
CA LEU A 131 5.78 17.39 13.07
C LEU A 131 4.35 17.86 12.88
N GLN A 132 3.49 17.67 13.90
CA GLN A 132 2.04 17.95 13.82
C GLN A 132 1.42 17.34 12.55
N ILE A 133 1.75 16.09 12.27
CA ILE A 133 1.29 15.40 11.09
C ILE A 133 -0.24 15.25 11.10
N SER A 134 -0.86 15.49 9.97
CA SER A 134 -2.28 15.15 9.72
C SER A 134 -2.46 13.86 8.94
N ASN A 135 -1.39 13.40 8.31
CA ASN A 135 -1.35 12.21 7.48
C ASN A 135 -0.02 11.46 7.65
N VAL A 136 -0.05 10.14 7.46
CA VAL A 136 1.15 9.30 7.56
C VAL A 136 2.19 9.66 6.49
N SER A 137 1.79 10.12 5.30
CA SER A 137 2.74 10.51 4.26
C SER A 137 3.61 11.73 4.66
N ASP A 138 3.20 12.52 5.64
CA ASP A 138 3.95 13.68 6.12
C ASP A 138 5.29 13.26 6.78
N ILE A 139 5.39 12.01 7.26
CA ILE A 139 6.65 11.45 7.81
C ILE A 139 7.78 11.39 6.77
N SER A 140 7.45 11.47 5.48
CA SER A 140 8.47 11.55 4.43
C SER A 140 9.46 12.69 4.65
N ALA A 141 9.05 13.76 5.35
CA ALA A 141 9.91 14.87 5.74
C ALA A 141 11.06 14.45 6.69
N LEU A 142 10.93 13.35 7.42
CA LEU A 142 11.96 12.83 8.32
C LEU A 142 12.89 11.80 7.66
N LEU A 143 12.63 11.43 6.42
CA LEU A 143 13.47 10.50 5.68
C LEU A 143 14.61 11.24 4.98
N PRO A 144 15.76 10.59 4.72
CA PRO A 144 16.88 11.21 4.02
C PRO A 144 16.45 11.81 2.69
N GLY A 145 16.75 13.11 2.49
CA GLY A 145 16.34 13.88 1.32
C GLY A 145 14.85 14.21 1.26
N GLY A 146 14.10 13.94 2.33
CA GLY A 146 12.70 14.29 2.45
C GLY A 146 12.46 15.80 2.44
N LYS A 147 11.29 16.20 1.97
CA LYS A 147 10.87 17.61 1.95
C LYS A 147 9.69 17.81 2.85
N THR A 148 9.75 18.85 3.67
CA THR A 148 8.57 19.30 4.43
C THR A 148 7.50 19.77 3.45
N LYS A 149 6.32 19.21 3.55
CA LYS A 149 5.12 19.62 2.81
C LYS A 149 4.13 20.24 3.77
N VAL A 150 3.33 21.16 3.29
CA VAL A 150 2.17 21.61 4.07
C VAL A 150 1.18 20.45 4.12
N PRO A 151 0.75 19.98 5.31
CA PRO A 151 -0.23 18.92 5.41
C PRO A 151 -1.50 19.26 4.64
N ASP A 152 -1.92 18.36 3.76
CA ASP A 152 -3.11 18.53 2.92
C ASP A 152 -3.87 17.20 2.83
N LEU A 153 -5.10 17.17 3.35
CA LEU A 153 -5.99 16.02 3.26
C LEU A 153 -6.99 16.13 2.10
N THR A 154 -6.99 17.24 1.37
CA THR A 154 -7.89 17.42 0.24
C THR A 154 -7.36 16.87 -1.08
N SER A 155 -6.10 16.44 -1.10
CA SER A 155 -5.46 15.73 -2.21
C SER A 155 -5.03 14.32 -1.80
N ASN A 156 -4.79 13.45 -2.78
CA ASN A 156 -4.30 12.10 -2.51
C ASN A 156 -2.91 12.14 -1.87
N ASN A 157 -2.76 11.47 -0.73
CA ASN A 157 -1.54 11.41 0.05
C ASN A 157 -0.86 10.06 -0.13
N ILE A 158 0.00 9.97 -1.13
CA ILE A 158 0.69 8.74 -1.52
C ILE A 158 2.11 8.75 -0.95
N PHE A 159 2.51 7.61 -0.39
CA PHE A 159 3.84 7.39 0.13
C PHE A 159 4.72 6.67 -0.91
N SER A 160 5.87 7.25 -1.23
CA SER A 160 6.84 6.64 -2.14
C SER A 160 8.23 6.64 -1.54
N LEU A 161 8.96 5.54 -1.72
CA LEU A 161 10.30 5.35 -1.17
C LEU A 161 11.34 5.28 -2.30
N ARG A 162 12.43 6.05 -2.17
CA ARG A 162 13.59 6.05 -3.09
C ARG A 162 13.20 6.21 -4.57
N ASP A 163 12.16 6.99 -4.88
CA ASP A 163 11.70 7.23 -6.25
C ASP A 163 12.50 8.33 -6.98
N GLY A 164 13.17 9.17 -6.23
CA GLY A 164 13.92 10.32 -6.77
C GLY A 164 13.02 11.36 -7.44
N GLY A 165 11.71 11.37 -7.15
CA GLY A 165 10.73 12.24 -7.79
C GLY A 165 10.30 11.77 -9.19
N SER A 166 10.70 10.56 -9.59
CA SER A 166 10.35 9.96 -10.88
C SER A 166 9.12 9.09 -10.79
N SER A 167 8.14 9.29 -11.66
CA SER A 167 6.97 8.41 -11.80
C SER A 167 7.31 7.08 -12.49
N ALA A 168 8.50 6.96 -13.09
CA ALA A 168 8.92 5.76 -13.79
C ALA A 168 8.91 4.53 -12.86
N GLY A 169 8.30 3.45 -13.32
CA GLY A 169 8.23 2.15 -12.62
C GLY A 169 7.36 2.10 -11.40
N ASN A 170 6.46 3.07 -11.23
CA ASN A 170 5.42 3.05 -10.21
C ASN A 170 5.93 2.68 -8.80
N ALA A 171 6.98 3.38 -8.33
CA ALA A 171 7.60 3.12 -7.03
C ALA A 171 6.57 3.20 -5.89
N ALA A 172 5.64 4.14 -5.97
CA ALA A 172 4.55 4.27 -5.01
C ALA A 172 3.61 3.06 -5.00
N PHE A 173 3.28 2.48 -6.17
CA PHE A 173 2.49 1.25 -6.27
C PHE A 173 3.18 0.07 -5.60
N GLY A 174 4.50 0.03 -5.66
CA GLY A 174 5.33 -1.00 -5.03
C GLY A 174 5.66 -0.77 -3.56
N THR A 175 5.29 0.39 -2.98
CA THR A 175 5.49 0.66 -1.56
C THR A 175 4.38 0.02 -0.73
N ALA A 176 4.77 -0.84 0.20
CA ALA A 176 3.88 -1.56 1.07
C ALA A 176 3.52 -0.74 2.31
N ILE A 177 2.24 -0.71 2.71
CA ILE A 177 1.79 -0.10 3.96
C ILE A 177 1.03 -1.13 4.78
N GLU A 178 1.36 -1.20 6.07
CA GLU A 178 0.74 -2.12 7.03
C GLU A 178 0.42 -1.37 8.33
N VAL A 179 -0.77 -1.61 8.88
CA VAL A 179 -1.21 -1.08 10.18
C VAL A 179 -1.49 -2.26 11.09
N ASP A 180 -0.72 -2.41 12.16
CA ASP A 180 -0.83 -3.52 13.14
C ASP A 180 -0.92 -4.92 12.51
N GLY A 181 -0.17 -5.17 11.44
CA GLY A 181 -0.18 -6.43 10.72
C GLY A 181 -1.25 -6.55 9.63
N VAL A 182 -2.15 -5.56 9.49
CA VAL A 182 -3.11 -5.50 8.39
C VAL A 182 -2.48 -4.81 7.19
N ARG A 183 -2.25 -5.55 6.14
CA ARG A 183 -1.77 -5.00 4.87
C ARG A 183 -2.87 -4.18 4.20
N ILE A 184 -2.57 -2.94 3.87
CA ILE A 184 -3.45 -2.12 3.03
C ILE A 184 -3.24 -2.55 1.58
N GLY A 185 -4.29 -3.04 0.95
CA GLY A 185 -4.25 -3.50 -0.44
C GLY A 185 -4.30 -2.35 -1.44
N ASN A 186 -3.73 -2.61 -2.62
CA ASN A 186 -3.86 -1.76 -3.80
C ASN A 186 -3.94 -2.59 -5.09
N ASN A 187 -4.17 -3.90 -4.96
CA ASN A 187 -4.23 -4.81 -6.10
C ASN A 187 -5.64 -4.95 -6.67
N SER A 188 -6.69 -4.71 -5.88
CA SER A 188 -8.10 -4.78 -6.30
C SER A 188 -8.63 -3.47 -6.90
N SER A 189 -7.80 -2.45 -7.00
CA SER A 189 -8.15 -1.17 -7.62
C SER A 189 -8.19 -1.27 -9.14
N PHE A 190 -9.25 -0.70 -9.74
CA PHE A 190 -9.41 -0.52 -11.18
C PHE A 190 -8.97 0.86 -11.68
N GLY A 191 -8.51 1.75 -10.78
CA GLY A 191 -8.05 3.08 -11.12
C GLY A 191 -6.77 3.06 -11.95
N ASN A 192 -5.66 3.44 -11.36
CA ASN A 192 -4.35 3.40 -12.00
C ASN A 192 -3.34 2.72 -11.05
N MET A 193 -2.13 2.47 -11.52
CA MET A 193 -1.04 1.91 -10.70
C MET A 193 -0.45 2.98 -9.78
N THR A 194 -1.28 3.65 -8.98
CA THR A 194 -0.82 4.58 -7.95
C THR A 194 -0.49 3.86 -6.65
N GLY A 195 0.21 4.56 -5.76
CA GLY A 195 0.42 4.08 -4.40
C GLY A 195 -0.85 4.11 -3.56
N ILE A 196 -0.71 3.62 -2.34
CA ILE A 196 -1.78 3.61 -1.33
C ILE A 196 -2.02 5.05 -0.84
N ASP A 197 -3.26 5.51 -0.88
CA ASP A 197 -3.67 6.75 -0.27
C ASP A 197 -3.78 6.59 1.25
N THR A 198 -2.99 7.36 1.99
CA THR A 198 -2.87 7.25 3.45
C THR A 198 -3.84 8.15 4.22
N ARG A 199 -4.72 8.90 3.55
CA ARG A 199 -5.69 9.82 4.18
C ARG A 199 -6.63 9.13 5.16
N SER A 200 -6.97 7.87 4.91
CA SER A 200 -7.84 7.07 5.77
C SER A 200 -7.16 6.52 7.03
N ILE A 201 -5.87 6.80 7.26
CA ILE A 201 -5.14 6.34 8.43
C ILE A 201 -5.13 7.46 9.48
N SER A 202 -5.76 7.21 10.64
CA SER A 202 -5.68 8.13 11.78
C SER A 202 -4.26 8.19 12.32
N VAL A 203 -3.78 9.39 12.59
CA VAL A 203 -2.44 9.61 13.15
C VAL A 203 -2.45 9.72 14.68
N ALA A 204 -3.61 9.90 15.28
CA ALA A 204 -3.77 10.17 16.71
C ALA A 204 -3.40 8.99 17.63
N ASP A 205 -3.51 7.77 17.12
CA ASP A 205 -3.26 6.53 17.85
C ASP A 205 -1.93 5.86 17.47
N ILE A 206 -1.11 6.52 16.68
CA ILE A 206 0.18 5.95 16.26
C ILE A 206 1.19 6.05 17.40
N GLU A 207 1.80 4.92 17.75
CA GLU A 207 2.94 4.82 18.66
C GLU A 207 4.26 5.01 17.92
N SER A 208 4.39 4.31 16.79
CA SER A 208 5.61 4.37 15.98
C SER A 208 5.35 3.99 14.53
N VAL A 209 6.21 4.48 13.67
CA VAL A 209 6.26 4.10 12.26
C VAL A 209 7.64 3.57 11.92
N GLU A 210 7.68 2.36 11.37
CA GLU A 210 8.89 1.71 10.89
C GLU A 210 8.93 1.80 9.36
N VAL A 211 9.97 2.42 8.81
CA VAL A 211 10.17 2.56 7.36
C VAL A 211 11.36 1.71 6.94
N ILE A 212 11.09 0.67 6.16
CA ILE A 212 12.07 -0.29 5.64
C ILE A 212 12.36 0.06 4.19
N THR A 213 13.54 0.58 3.92
CA THR A 213 14.02 0.91 2.56
C THR A 213 15.04 -0.10 2.03
N GLY A 214 15.62 -0.91 2.89
CA GLY A 214 16.54 -2.00 2.55
C GLY A 214 15.84 -3.29 2.11
N VAL A 215 16.60 -4.38 2.08
CA VAL A 215 16.07 -5.71 1.73
C VAL A 215 15.22 -6.23 2.89
N PRO A 216 13.89 -6.36 2.74
CA PRO A 216 13.01 -6.78 3.83
C PRO A 216 13.13 -8.29 4.11
N SER A 217 12.65 -8.74 5.28
CA SER A 217 12.50 -10.17 5.63
C SER A 217 11.69 -10.92 4.58
N ALA A 218 11.98 -12.22 4.40
CA ALA A 218 11.23 -13.11 3.49
C ALA A 218 9.77 -13.30 3.89
N GLU A 219 9.39 -12.93 5.11
CA GLU A 219 8.01 -12.88 5.59
C GLU A 219 7.13 -11.94 4.75
N TYR A 220 7.70 -10.87 4.20
CA TYR A 220 6.95 -9.84 3.46
C TYR A 220 7.02 -10.06 1.96
N GLY A 221 5.86 -10.13 1.30
CA GLY A 221 5.69 -10.25 -0.14
C GLY A 221 4.90 -9.09 -0.73
N ASP A 222 4.64 -9.14 -2.03
CA ASP A 222 3.85 -8.16 -2.78
C ASP A 222 4.33 -6.71 -2.58
N LEU A 223 5.64 -6.48 -2.75
CA LEU A 223 6.27 -5.16 -2.66
C LEU A 223 7.53 -5.09 -3.51
N ASN A 224 7.91 -3.90 -3.98
CA ASN A 224 9.16 -3.72 -4.71
C ASN A 224 10.00 -2.51 -4.27
N SER A 225 9.42 -1.50 -3.62
CA SER A 225 10.11 -0.24 -3.32
C SER A 225 10.41 -0.03 -1.84
N GLY A 226 9.90 -0.90 -0.97
CA GLY A 226 10.04 -0.82 0.47
C GLY A 226 8.71 -0.97 1.21
N MET A 227 8.73 -0.76 2.52
CA MET A 227 7.59 -0.99 3.38
C MET A 227 7.49 0.04 4.50
N VAL A 228 6.28 0.46 4.81
CA VAL A 228 5.94 1.29 5.96
C VAL A 228 5.05 0.49 6.90
N LYS A 229 5.50 0.29 8.14
CA LYS A 229 4.74 -0.41 9.18
C LYS A 229 4.33 0.59 10.23
N ILE A 230 3.06 0.64 10.53
CA ILE A 230 2.46 1.54 11.49
C ILE A 230 2.01 0.71 12.69
N HIS A 231 2.46 1.10 13.86
CA HIS A 231 2.10 0.49 15.12
C HIS A 231 1.25 1.45 15.94
N THR A 232 0.06 0.99 16.34
CA THR A 232 -0.82 1.76 17.22
C THR A 232 -0.45 1.57 18.69
N LYS A 233 -0.84 2.52 19.53
CA LYS A 233 -0.60 2.50 20.98
C LYS A 233 -1.27 1.29 21.61
N LYS A 234 -0.50 0.46 22.30
CA LYS A 234 -0.97 -0.73 23.01
C LYS A 234 -0.54 -0.70 24.47
N GLY A 235 -1.29 -1.39 25.32
CA GLY A 235 -0.97 -1.44 26.74
C GLY A 235 -1.74 -0.41 27.56
N LYS A 236 -1.46 -0.35 28.87
CA LYS A 236 -2.05 0.61 29.80
C LYS A 236 -1.51 2.00 29.53
N THR A 237 -2.34 2.94 29.13
CA THR A 237 -1.97 4.34 28.90
C THR A 237 -2.92 5.28 29.65
N PRO A 238 -2.46 6.46 30.08
CA PRO A 238 -3.33 7.50 30.58
C PRO A 238 -4.28 7.99 29.48
N TRP A 239 -5.28 8.81 29.83
CA TRP A 239 -6.03 9.57 28.86
C TRP A 239 -5.07 10.50 28.09
N ASN A 240 -5.10 10.41 26.78
CA ASN A 240 -4.45 11.37 25.90
C ASN A 240 -5.55 12.07 25.10
N VAL A 241 -5.59 13.39 25.15
CA VAL A 241 -6.50 14.22 24.36
C VAL A 241 -5.66 15.21 23.59
N LEU A 242 -5.81 15.21 22.26
CA LEU A 242 -5.14 16.13 21.36
C LEU A 242 -6.19 17.05 20.73
N LEU A 243 -5.95 18.34 20.83
CA LEU A 243 -6.64 19.38 20.08
C LEU A 243 -5.60 20.09 19.21
N SER A 244 -5.77 20.04 17.91
CA SER A 244 -4.89 20.69 16.93
C SER A 244 -5.69 21.55 15.99
N ILE A 245 -5.33 22.82 15.89
CA ILE A 245 -5.96 23.78 14.98
C ILE A 245 -4.85 24.48 14.21
N ASN A 246 -4.88 24.35 12.91
CA ASN A 246 -4.03 25.10 12.00
C ASN A 246 -4.90 25.76 10.91
N PRO A 247 -4.34 26.64 10.06
CA PRO A 247 -5.15 27.37 9.09
C PRO A 247 -6.02 26.52 8.15
N ARG A 248 -5.68 25.26 7.94
CA ARG A 248 -6.40 24.39 7.01
C ARG A 248 -7.02 23.17 7.67
N THR A 249 -6.70 22.89 8.93
CA THR A 249 -7.09 21.62 9.56
C THR A 249 -7.52 21.85 11.00
N GLU A 250 -8.64 21.27 11.37
CA GLU A 250 -9.18 21.18 12.71
C GLU A 250 -9.19 19.71 13.12
N GLN A 251 -8.60 19.36 14.27
CA GLN A 251 -8.51 17.97 14.73
C GLN A 251 -8.76 17.88 16.21
N VAL A 252 -9.57 16.92 16.60
CA VAL A 252 -9.78 16.49 17.97
C VAL A 252 -9.60 14.98 18.04
N SER A 253 -8.81 14.49 18.97
CA SER A 253 -8.67 13.07 19.20
C SER A 253 -8.50 12.72 20.66
N PHE A 254 -8.82 11.48 20.99
CA PHE A 254 -8.59 10.93 22.33
C PHE A 254 -8.12 9.48 22.22
N SER A 255 -7.35 9.03 23.20
CA SER A 255 -6.97 7.63 23.34
C SER A 255 -6.82 7.23 24.81
N LYS A 256 -7.05 5.95 25.10
CA LYS A 256 -6.94 5.36 26.45
C LYS A 256 -6.61 3.88 26.37
N GLY A 257 -5.67 3.42 27.18
CA GLY A 257 -5.43 2.02 27.49
C GLY A 257 -5.95 1.66 28.89
N LEU A 258 -6.93 0.77 28.94
CA LEU A 258 -7.61 0.32 30.15
C LEU A 258 -7.10 -1.06 30.56
N ASP A 259 -6.46 -1.16 31.72
CA ASP A 259 -6.15 -2.44 32.35
C ASP A 259 -7.40 -2.97 33.07
N LEU A 260 -7.90 -4.12 32.64
CA LEU A 260 -9.12 -4.72 33.23
C LEU A 260 -8.85 -5.42 34.56
N GLY A 261 -7.60 -5.48 35.00
CA GLY A 261 -7.19 -6.13 36.23
C GLY A 261 -7.39 -7.66 36.25
N ASN A 262 -6.88 -8.35 37.25
CA ASN A 262 -7.11 -9.79 37.49
C ASN A 262 -6.84 -10.71 36.27
N ASP A 263 -5.76 -10.52 35.53
CA ASP A 263 -5.38 -11.26 34.30
C ASP A 263 -6.43 -11.19 33.16
N LYS A 264 -7.33 -10.19 33.20
CA LYS A 264 -8.37 -10.02 32.18
C LYS A 264 -7.88 -9.29 30.93
N GLY A 265 -6.61 -8.86 30.92
CA GLY A 265 -6.02 -8.20 29.76
C GLY A 265 -6.23 -6.69 29.72
N ILE A 266 -5.91 -6.12 28.58
CA ILE A 266 -5.91 -4.66 28.34
C ILE A 266 -6.79 -4.35 27.17
N VAL A 267 -7.63 -3.32 27.30
CA VAL A 267 -8.44 -2.74 26.23
C VAL A 267 -7.88 -1.38 25.85
N ASN A 268 -7.59 -1.17 24.59
CA ASN A 268 -7.21 0.11 24.04
C ASN A 268 -8.36 0.68 23.20
N ILE A 269 -8.69 1.95 23.38
CA ILE A 269 -9.69 2.65 22.59
C ILE A 269 -9.15 3.99 22.12
N SER A 270 -9.48 4.40 20.91
CA SER A 270 -9.21 5.75 20.43
C SER A 270 -10.33 6.25 19.52
N GLY A 271 -10.42 7.57 19.42
CA GLY A 271 -11.32 8.25 18.51
C GLY A 271 -10.68 9.53 17.98
N GLU A 272 -10.98 9.86 16.75
CA GLU A 272 -10.49 11.05 16.06
C GLU A 272 -11.59 11.68 15.21
N TRP A 273 -11.65 12.99 15.22
CA TRP A 273 -12.34 13.77 14.22
C TRP A 273 -11.36 14.79 13.63
N ILE A 274 -11.26 14.83 12.31
CA ILE A 274 -10.44 15.81 11.60
C ILE A 274 -11.22 16.33 10.40
N LYS A 275 -11.17 17.64 10.20
CA LYS A 275 -11.69 18.32 9.01
C LYS A 275 -10.58 19.17 8.42
N ALA A 276 -10.36 19.02 7.12
CA ALA A 276 -9.40 19.80 6.37
C ALA A 276 -10.06 20.52 5.22
N THR A 277 -9.58 21.73 4.89
CA THR A 277 -10.00 22.53 3.75
C THR A 277 -8.80 22.85 2.86
N GLN A 278 -9.03 22.94 1.55
CA GLN A 278 -7.96 23.22 0.59
C GLN A 278 -7.40 24.64 0.75
N LYS A 279 -8.30 25.61 0.89
CA LYS A 279 -7.98 27.04 1.03
C LYS A 279 -8.86 27.67 2.10
N LEU A 280 -8.31 28.61 2.87
CA LEU A 280 -9.04 29.35 3.90
C LEU A 280 -10.14 30.24 3.34
N ASN A 281 -9.86 30.94 2.24
CA ASN A 281 -10.76 31.87 1.58
C ASN A 281 -11.71 31.18 0.60
N SER A 282 -11.56 29.88 0.36
CA SER A 282 -12.39 29.06 -0.50
C SER A 282 -12.55 27.67 0.09
N PRO A 283 -13.37 27.50 1.15
CA PRO A 283 -13.50 26.25 1.89
C PRO A 283 -14.38 25.21 1.18
N TYR A 284 -14.60 25.36 -0.10
CA TYR A 284 -15.54 24.55 -0.88
C TYR A 284 -15.01 23.13 -1.16
N THR A 285 -13.69 22.96 -1.13
CA THR A 285 -13.07 21.63 -1.12
C THR A 285 -12.63 21.27 0.29
N SER A 286 -13.22 20.22 0.83
CA SER A 286 -12.96 19.77 2.20
C SER A 286 -12.89 18.25 2.30
N TYR A 287 -12.10 17.76 3.23
CA TYR A 287 -12.01 16.35 3.60
C TYR A 287 -12.37 16.21 5.08
N THR A 288 -13.15 15.21 5.41
CA THR A 288 -13.50 14.88 6.81
C THR A 288 -13.15 13.42 7.08
N ARG A 289 -12.51 13.15 8.23
CA ARG A 289 -12.24 11.80 8.73
C ARG A 289 -12.75 11.68 10.16
N ARG A 290 -13.47 10.60 10.43
CA ARG A 290 -13.89 10.17 11.77
C ARG A 290 -13.28 8.81 12.00
N GLY A 291 -12.11 8.81 12.65
CA GLY A 291 -11.35 7.61 12.96
C GLY A 291 -11.77 7.02 14.30
N PHE A 292 -11.70 5.72 14.40
CA PHE A 292 -11.84 4.99 15.66
C PHE A 292 -10.94 3.77 15.70
N SER A 293 -10.50 3.39 16.88
CA SER A 293 -9.86 2.09 17.12
C SER A 293 -10.35 1.46 18.41
N ALA A 294 -10.38 0.13 18.42
CA ALA A 294 -10.62 -0.68 19.59
C ALA A 294 -9.72 -1.91 19.52
N GLY A 295 -8.98 -2.19 20.58
CA GLY A 295 -8.11 -3.34 20.66
C GLY A 295 -8.20 -4.04 22.01
N TYR A 296 -8.00 -5.35 22.01
CA TYR A 296 -7.88 -6.13 23.23
C TYR A 296 -6.66 -7.01 23.13
N SER A 297 -5.87 -7.04 24.21
CA SER A 297 -4.66 -7.86 24.32
C SER A 297 -4.67 -8.59 25.66
N ASN A 298 -4.38 -9.88 25.63
CA ASN A 298 -4.21 -10.68 26.84
C ASN A 298 -3.16 -11.78 26.64
N THR A 299 -2.55 -12.19 27.75
CA THR A 299 -1.62 -13.33 27.76
C THR A 299 -2.11 -14.37 28.75
N PHE A 300 -2.72 -15.44 28.23
CA PHE A 300 -3.28 -16.51 29.04
C PHE A 300 -2.17 -17.48 29.50
N ARG A 301 -2.17 -17.80 30.78
CA ARG A 301 -1.24 -18.75 31.41
C ARG A 301 0.25 -18.47 31.10
N LYS A 302 0.59 -17.20 30.78
CA LYS A 302 1.97 -16.74 30.43
C LYS A 302 2.58 -17.41 29.15
N VAL A 303 1.77 -18.15 28.38
CA VAL A 303 2.24 -18.88 27.19
C VAL A 303 1.45 -18.57 25.93
N LEU A 304 0.20 -18.14 26.06
CA LEU A 304 -0.67 -17.89 24.93
C LEU A 304 -1.06 -16.42 24.90
N ARG A 305 -0.47 -15.67 23.98
CA ARG A 305 -0.83 -14.26 23.74
C ARG A 305 -1.91 -14.19 22.68
N PHE A 306 -2.96 -13.46 22.99
CA PHE A 306 -4.06 -13.16 22.10
C PHE A 306 -4.20 -11.65 21.95
N ASP A 307 -4.20 -11.18 20.71
CA ASP A 307 -4.44 -9.78 20.34
C ASP A 307 -5.56 -9.75 19.32
N ILE A 308 -6.53 -8.87 19.49
CA ILE A 308 -7.54 -8.55 18.48
C ILE A 308 -7.67 -7.03 18.37
N GLY A 309 -7.79 -6.53 17.15
CA GLY A 309 -7.92 -5.12 16.88
C GLY A 309 -8.96 -4.85 15.80
N LEU A 310 -9.64 -3.72 15.96
CA LEU A 310 -10.55 -3.14 14.97
C LEU A 310 -10.20 -1.67 14.84
N THR A 311 -9.90 -1.22 13.63
CA THR A 311 -9.71 0.19 13.32
C THR A 311 -10.60 0.58 12.17
N GLY A 312 -11.10 1.79 12.16
CA GLY A 312 -11.95 2.26 11.09
C GLY A 312 -11.87 3.74 10.88
N ASN A 313 -12.30 4.14 9.71
CA ASN A 313 -12.50 5.52 9.33
C ASN A 313 -13.82 5.67 8.58
N ILE A 314 -14.58 6.68 8.91
CA ILE A 314 -15.79 7.09 8.20
C ILE A 314 -15.63 8.54 7.78
N GLY A 315 -15.70 8.80 6.47
CA GLY A 315 -15.51 10.16 5.99
C GLY A 315 -15.51 10.29 4.49
N GLY A 316 -14.72 11.23 4.01
CA GLY A 316 -14.56 11.45 2.59
C GLY A 316 -14.37 12.92 2.21
N MET A 317 -14.39 13.17 0.93
CA MET A 317 -14.15 14.48 0.33
C MET A 317 -15.44 15.07 -0.22
N ASN A 318 -15.58 16.38 -0.09
CA ASN A 318 -16.61 17.16 -0.72
C ASN A 318 -15.94 18.33 -1.46
N THR A 319 -16.07 18.32 -2.77
CA THR A 319 -15.61 19.40 -3.65
C THR A 319 -16.84 20.06 -4.24
N LYS A 320 -16.93 21.37 -4.13
CA LYS A 320 -18.00 22.19 -4.72
C LYS A 320 -17.36 23.39 -5.38
N ASP A 321 -18.00 23.90 -6.39
CA ASP A 321 -17.68 25.20 -6.91
C ASP A 321 -18.01 26.33 -5.93
N ASP A 322 -17.39 27.47 -6.16
CA ASP A 322 -17.78 28.71 -5.50
C ASP A 322 -19.26 28.98 -5.77
N PRO A 323 -20.09 29.19 -4.75
CA PRO A 323 -21.51 29.54 -4.97
C PRO A 323 -21.71 30.70 -5.92
N ASP A 324 -20.77 31.64 -5.97
CA ASP A 324 -20.82 32.79 -6.87
C ASP A 324 -20.48 32.45 -8.34
N ALA A 325 -19.94 31.24 -8.59
CA ALA A 325 -19.70 30.75 -9.96
C ALA A 325 -20.98 30.24 -10.65
N TYR A 326 -22.01 29.94 -9.87
CA TYR A 326 -23.34 29.47 -10.35
C TYR A 326 -23.30 28.20 -11.23
N THR A 327 -22.23 27.43 -11.20
CA THR A 327 -22.11 26.23 -12.05
C THR A 327 -22.91 25.06 -11.53
N GLY A 328 -23.11 24.97 -10.21
CA GLY A 328 -23.78 23.86 -9.55
C GLY A 328 -22.92 22.56 -9.50
N GLU A 329 -21.70 22.59 -10.01
CA GLU A 329 -20.79 21.42 -10.04
C GLU A 329 -20.38 20.99 -8.63
N TYR A 330 -20.36 19.68 -8.42
CA TYR A 330 -19.79 19.10 -7.20
C TYR A 330 -19.25 17.69 -7.42
N THR A 331 -18.29 17.30 -6.57
CA THR A 331 -17.87 15.92 -6.42
C THR A 331 -17.88 15.54 -4.94
N LYS A 332 -18.63 14.50 -4.60
CA LYS A 332 -18.67 13.92 -3.25
C LYS A 332 -18.02 12.55 -3.28
N VAL A 333 -17.04 12.34 -2.41
CA VAL A 333 -16.38 11.05 -2.24
C VAL A 333 -16.66 10.53 -0.84
N ARG A 334 -17.30 9.37 -0.74
CA ARG A 334 -17.34 8.57 0.48
C ARG A 334 -16.04 7.75 0.54
N ASP A 335 -15.35 7.79 1.66
CA ASP A 335 -14.07 7.09 1.88
C ASP A 335 -14.11 6.42 3.26
N ASN A 336 -14.78 5.25 3.32
CA ASN A 336 -14.92 4.49 4.55
C ASN A 336 -13.98 3.29 4.52
N VAL A 337 -13.15 3.16 5.55
CA VAL A 337 -12.16 2.09 5.64
C VAL A 337 -12.29 1.37 6.97
N PHE A 338 -12.31 0.04 6.94
CA PHE A 338 -12.35 -0.81 8.12
C PHE A 338 -11.23 -1.85 8.06
N ARG A 339 -10.54 -2.04 9.18
CA ARG A 339 -9.46 -3.02 9.34
C ARG A 339 -9.71 -3.80 10.61
N ALA A 340 -9.67 -5.12 10.49
CA ALA A 340 -9.73 -6.01 11.64
C ALA A 340 -8.55 -6.99 11.58
N ASN A 341 -7.94 -7.25 12.72
CA ASN A 341 -6.88 -8.24 12.85
C ASN A 341 -7.04 -9.05 14.12
N THR A 342 -6.59 -10.28 14.06
CA THR A 342 -6.42 -11.14 15.23
C THR A 342 -5.08 -11.85 15.13
N SER A 343 -4.44 -12.00 16.28
CA SER A 343 -3.15 -12.66 16.41
C SER A 343 -3.15 -13.57 17.63
N LEU A 344 -2.76 -14.80 17.43
CA LEU A 344 -2.60 -15.81 18.48
C LEU A 344 -1.16 -16.30 18.44
N ALA A 345 -0.36 -15.94 19.45
CA ALA A 345 1.02 -16.36 19.58
C ALA A 345 1.18 -17.33 20.74
N TRP A 346 1.63 -18.55 20.44
CA TRP A 346 1.85 -19.61 21.40
C TRP A 346 3.32 -19.80 21.67
N LEU A 347 3.78 -19.38 22.88
CA LEU A 347 5.15 -19.49 23.35
C LEU A 347 5.41 -20.90 23.90
N LEU A 348 5.81 -21.80 23.03
CA LEU A 348 5.99 -23.23 23.36
C LEU A 348 7.34 -23.52 24.04
N ASN A 349 8.41 -22.82 23.66
CA ASN A 349 9.79 -22.97 24.15
C ASN A 349 10.28 -24.43 24.21
N LYS A 350 9.87 -25.26 23.24
CA LYS A 350 10.30 -26.64 23.10
C LYS A 350 11.62 -26.72 22.33
N SER A 351 12.31 -27.88 22.41
CA SER A 351 13.59 -28.07 21.69
C SER A 351 13.49 -27.90 20.19
N TRP A 352 12.34 -28.14 19.60
CA TRP A 352 12.04 -28.09 18.16
C TRP A 352 11.19 -26.88 17.73
N ILE A 353 10.60 -26.13 18.66
CA ILE A 353 9.81 -24.94 18.38
C ILE A 353 9.89 -23.95 19.54
N THR A 354 10.08 -22.67 19.24
CA THR A 354 10.03 -21.61 20.25
C THR A 354 8.66 -20.95 20.27
N ASN A 355 8.15 -20.59 19.12
CA ASN A 355 6.89 -19.87 18.99
C ASN A 355 6.10 -20.35 17.77
N LEU A 356 4.79 -20.43 17.92
CA LEU A 356 3.85 -20.66 16.83
C LEU A 356 2.86 -19.50 16.83
N LYS A 357 2.72 -18.82 15.69
CA LYS A 357 1.86 -17.65 15.58
C LYS A 357 0.86 -17.82 14.44
N LEU A 358 -0.42 -17.59 14.75
CA LEU A 358 -1.51 -17.51 13.79
C LEU A 358 -1.98 -16.07 13.71
N ASP A 359 -1.95 -15.48 12.54
CA ASP A 359 -2.50 -14.15 12.28
C ASP A 359 -3.62 -14.25 11.24
N ALA A 360 -4.68 -13.48 11.44
CA ALA A 360 -5.72 -13.27 10.45
C ALA A 360 -6.10 -11.79 10.37
N SER A 361 -6.40 -11.31 9.18
CA SER A 361 -6.77 -9.91 8.99
C SER A 361 -7.76 -9.72 7.86
N VAL A 362 -8.54 -8.64 7.96
CA VAL A 362 -9.47 -8.17 6.93
C VAL A 362 -9.27 -6.67 6.76
N TYR A 363 -9.20 -6.24 5.52
CA TYR A 363 -9.23 -4.85 5.09
C TYR A 363 -10.39 -4.64 4.14
N TYR A 364 -11.23 -3.66 4.42
CA TYR A 364 -12.35 -3.28 3.58
C TYR A 364 -12.33 -1.78 3.34
N ASN A 365 -12.37 -1.38 2.08
CA ASN A 365 -12.37 0.02 1.65
C ASN A 365 -13.61 0.27 0.79
N ASP A 366 -14.56 1.04 1.30
CA ASP A 366 -15.78 1.48 0.61
C ASP A 366 -15.57 2.91 0.12
N ASN A 367 -15.11 3.03 -1.13
CA ASN A 367 -14.87 4.29 -1.79
C ASN A 367 -15.91 4.51 -2.88
N LYS A 368 -16.74 5.53 -2.72
CA LYS A 368 -17.77 5.91 -3.70
C LYS A 368 -17.67 7.37 -4.05
N SER A 369 -17.34 7.64 -5.31
CA SER A 369 -17.33 8.98 -5.87
C SER A 369 -18.63 9.26 -6.62
N HIS A 370 -19.21 10.42 -6.40
CA HIS A 370 -20.35 10.96 -7.17
C HIS A 370 -19.96 12.35 -7.70
N ALA A 371 -19.74 12.43 -9.00
CA ALA A 371 -19.45 13.67 -9.71
C ALA A 371 -20.71 14.13 -10.44
N HIS A 372 -21.16 15.34 -10.15
CA HIS A 372 -22.27 16.04 -10.79
C HIS A 372 -21.69 17.17 -11.64
N THR A 373 -21.62 16.96 -12.96
CA THR A 373 -20.90 17.84 -13.88
C THR A 373 -21.85 18.49 -14.85
N PRO A 374 -21.86 19.84 -14.97
CA PRO A 374 -22.68 20.56 -15.93
C PRO A 374 -22.07 20.48 -17.33
N TYR A 375 -22.92 20.32 -18.31
CA TYR A 375 -22.60 20.41 -19.72
C TYR A 375 -23.43 21.54 -20.38
N SER A 376 -22.76 22.40 -21.15
CA SER A 376 -23.34 23.59 -21.74
C SER A 376 -23.19 23.66 -23.28
N TYR A 377 -23.13 22.51 -23.91
CA TYR A 377 -23.08 22.41 -25.37
C TYR A 377 -23.83 21.18 -25.84
N ALA A 378 -24.54 21.33 -26.96
CA ALA A 378 -25.17 20.17 -27.56
C ALA A 378 -24.13 19.25 -28.19
N SER A 379 -24.25 17.98 -27.92
CA SER A 379 -23.43 16.92 -28.52
C SER A 379 -24.34 15.77 -28.97
N GLU A 380 -23.82 14.87 -29.76
CA GLU A 380 -24.51 13.67 -30.15
C GLU A 380 -24.78 12.79 -28.93
N GLN A 381 -25.96 12.17 -28.89
CA GLN A 381 -26.27 11.20 -27.86
C GLN A 381 -25.38 9.97 -28.03
N PRO A 382 -24.70 9.50 -26.98
CA PRO A 382 -23.82 8.37 -27.09
C PRO A 382 -24.59 7.05 -27.30
N ALA A 383 -23.96 6.12 -27.97
CA ALA A 383 -24.48 4.77 -28.13
C ALA A 383 -24.15 3.90 -26.89
N VAL A 384 -24.58 4.36 -25.72
CA VAL A 384 -24.18 3.81 -24.40
C VAL A 384 -24.58 2.35 -24.17
N HIS A 385 -25.55 1.84 -24.93
CA HIS A 385 -25.99 0.44 -24.91
C HIS A 385 -25.29 -0.44 -25.96
N ALA A 386 -24.42 0.13 -26.78
CA ALA A 386 -23.69 -0.60 -27.80
C ALA A 386 -22.44 -1.27 -27.18
N GLU A 387 -22.62 -2.42 -26.53
CA GLU A 387 -21.53 -3.19 -25.93
C GLU A 387 -20.82 -4.13 -26.92
N GLN A 388 -21.38 -4.30 -28.10
CA GLN A 388 -20.84 -5.13 -29.17
C GLN A 388 -20.57 -4.29 -30.43
N GLU A 389 -19.81 -4.84 -31.35
CA GLU A 389 -19.62 -4.27 -32.66
C GLU A 389 -20.96 -4.18 -33.43
N GLY A 390 -21.22 -3.03 -34.05
CA GLY A 390 -22.43 -2.87 -34.85
C GLY A 390 -22.90 -1.43 -35.01
N TYR A 391 -24.05 -1.28 -35.68
CA TYR A 391 -24.68 0.00 -35.96
C TYR A 391 -25.85 0.25 -35.03
N PHE A 392 -25.88 1.45 -34.44
CA PHE A 392 -26.85 1.83 -33.41
C PHE A 392 -27.42 3.22 -33.69
N ILE A 393 -28.69 3.37 -33.39
CA ILE A 393 -29.36 4.70 -33.49
C ILE A 393 -29.09 5.47 -32.22
N ALA A 394 -28.77 6.76 -32.35
CA ALA A 394 -28.59 7.67 -31.25
C ALA A 394 -29.20 9.04 -31.58
N GLY A 395 -29.62 9.75 -30.56
CA GLY A 395 -30.14 11.12 -30.67
C GLY A 395 -29.10 12.16 -30.30
N LYS A 396 -29.54 13.38 -30.08
CA LYS A 396 -28.73 14.50 -29.64
C LYS A 396 -28.95 14.75 -28.16
N LEU A 397 -27.83 14.96 -27.44
CA LEU A 397 -27.92 15.40 -26.04
C LEU A 397 -28.52 16.82 -25.92
N PRO A 398 -29.22 17.13 -24.82
CA PRO A 398 -29.67 18.47 -24.53
C PRO A 398 -28.54 19.50 -24.55
N TYR A 399 -28.84 20.76 -24.83
CA TYR A 399 -27.81 21.81 -24.81
C TYR A 399 -27.28 22.07 -23.39
N HIS A 400 -28.18 22.03 -22.39
CA HIS A 400 -27.83 22.19 -20.99
C HIS A 400 -28.35 20.99 -20.22
N PHE A 401 -27.44 20.27 -19.55
CA PHE A 401 -27.78 19.15 -18.66
C PHE A 401 -26.70 18.92 -17.63
N PHE A 402 -27.06 18.20 -16.57
CA PHE A 402 -26.09 17.67 -15.62
C PHE A 402 -25.92 16.16 -15.83
N ALA A 403 -24.70 15.70 -15.81
CA ALA A 403 -24.39 14.27 -15.82
C ALA A 403 -23.85 13.84 -14.45
N ASP A 404 -24.47 12.80 -13.90
CA ASP A 404 -24.12 12.23 -12.62
C ASP A 404 -23.33 10.95 -12.81
N GLN A 405 -22.00 11.04 -12.72
CA GLN A 405 -21.11 9.91 -12.78
C GLN A 405 -20.90 9.31 -11.39
N ILE A 406 -21.07 8.01 -11.28
CA ILE A 406 -20.79 7.24 -10.08
C ILE A 406 -19.59 6.32 -10.33
N VAL A 407 -18.64 6.30 -9.39
CA VAL A 407 -17.57 5.29 -9.30
C VAL A 407 -17.68 4.67 -7.92
N ASP A 408 -18.19 3.45 -7.84
CA ASP A 408 -18.39 2.70 -6.60
C ASP A 408 -17.38 1.55 -6.53
N SER A 409 -16.33 1.72 -5.73
CA SER A 409 -15.27 0.74 -5.50
C SER A 409 -15.30 0.24 -4.06
N LYS A 410 -15.47 -1.06 -3.89
CA LYS A 410 -15.48 -1.72 -2.58
C LYS A 410 -14.42 -2.80 -2.55
N GLU A 411 -13.23 -2.39 -2.16
CA GLU A 411 -12.07 -3.29 -2.10
C GLU A 411 -12.11 -4.12 -0.83
N LEU A 412 -11.95 -5.43 -0.97
CA LEU A 412 -11.91 -6.40 0.12
C LEU A 412 -10.65 -7.24 0.04
N ASP A 413 -9.78 -7.10 1.04
CA ASP A 413 -8.61 -7.95 1.25
C ASP A 413 -8.77 -8.73 2.55
N TYR A 414 -8.45 -10.01 2.51
CA TYR A 414 -8.37 -10.84 3.70
C TYR A 414 -7.13 -11.73 3.65
N ALA A 415 -6.55 -11.98 4.81
CA ALA A 415 -5.33 -12.76 4.91
C ALA A 415 -5.33 -13.64 6.16
N ALA A 416 -4.71 -14.80 6.02
CA ALA A 416 -4.37 -15.67 7.13
C ALA A 416 -2.93 -16.14 6.99
N SER A 417 -2.21 -16.25 8.11
CA SER A 417 -0.84 -16.74 8.12
C SER A 417 -0.55 -17.59 9.35
N LEU A 418 0.22 -18.64 9.14
CA LEU A 418 0.79 -19.47 10.19
C LEU A 418 2.30 -19.33 10.14
N LYS A 419 2.90 -18.93 11.28
CA LYS A 419 4.34 -18.68 11.42
C LYS A 419 4.92 -19.61 12.47
N TYR A 420 5.99 -20.25 12.10
CA TYR A 420 6.82 -21.08 12.96
C TYR A 420 8.12 -20.34 13.23
N GLU A 421 8.53 -20.30 14.50
CA GLU A 421 9.81 -19.73 14.92
C GLU A 421 10.56 -20.70 15.80
N TRP A 422 11.85 -20.86 15.51
CA TRP A 422 12.74 -21.68 16.28
C TRP A 422 14.02 -20.92 16.59
N ASN A 423 14.27 -20.66 17.87
CA ASN A 423 15.41 -19.91 18.37
C ASN A 423 16.29 -20.80 19.23
N ARG A 424 17.57 -20.86 18.90
CA ARG A 424 18.55 -21.64 19.65
C ARG A 424 19.90 -20.94 19.66
N ARG A 425 20.59 -21.16 20.74
CA ARG A 425 21.99 -20.75 20.90
C ARG A 425 22.89 -21.97 20.99
N PHE A 426 23.94 -21.97 20.19
CA PHE A 426 24.98 -22.99 20.11
C PHE A 426 26.33 -22.33 20.40
N LYS A 427 26.85 -22.42 21.62
CA LYS A 427 28.11 -21.74 22.02
C LYS A 427 28.11 -20.25 21.59
N ASN A 428 28.81 -19.93 20.52
CA ASN A 428 29.00 -18.55 20.00
C ASN A 428 28.00 -18.17 18.88
N VAL A 429 27.09 -19.06 18.51
CA VAL A 429 26.13 -18.85 17.42
C VAL A 429 24.72 -18.87 17.97
N THR A 430 23.95 -17.83 17.71
CA THR A 430 22.48 -17.79 17.90
C THR A 430 21.82 -17.96 16.55
N SER A 431 20.96 -18.98 16.42
CA SER A 431 20.18 -19.29 15.22
C SER A 431 18.73 -18.93 15.47
N ASN A 432 18.11 -18.27 14.49
CA ASN A 432 16.70 -17.99 14.46
C ASN A 432 16.14 -18.38 13.10
N LEU A 433 15.45 -19.52 13.07
CA LEU A 433 14.71 -19.98 11.91
C LEU A 433 13.26 -19.51 12.00
N LYS A 434 12.80 -18.83 10.97
CA LYS A 434 11.38 -18.48 10.73
C LYS A 434 10.90 -19.20 9.48
N ALA A 435 9.74 -19.81 9.55
CA ALA A 435 9.07 -20.37 8.38
C ALA A 435 7.58 -20.08 8.46
N GLY A 436 6.92 -19.93 7.33
CA GLY A 436 5.49 -19.65 7.36
C GLY A 436 4.78 -19.92 6.06
N VAL A 437 3.47 -20.03 6.21
CA VAL A 437 2.48 -20.12 5.13
C VAL A 437 1.58 -18.93 5.26
N GLN A 438 1.30 -18.27 4.14
CA GLN A 438 0.36 -17.15 4.08
C GLN A 438 -0.62 -17.38 2.94
N TRP A 439 -1.87 -17.05 3.17
CA TRP A 439 -2.91 -16.99 2.17
C TRP A 439 -3.56 -15.61 2.21
N LYS A 440 -3.72 -15.00 1.04
CA LYS A 440 -4.35 -13.69 0.88
C LYS A 440 -5.38 -13.79 -0.24
N GLY A 441 -6.58 -13.30 0.01
CA GLY A 441 -7.61 -13.08 -0.99
C GLY A 441 -7.82 -11.59 -1.19
N THR A 442 -8.00 -11.17 -2.45
CA THR A 442 -8.16 -9.77 -2.86
C THR A 442 -9.26 -9.69 -3.89
N GLY A 443 -10.23 -8.79 -3.70
CA GLY A 443 -11.35 -8.62 -4.61
C GLY A 443 -11.96 -7.23 -4.54
N ASN A 444 -12.86 -6.93 -5.48
CA ASN A 444 -13.68 -5.72 -5.48
C ASN A 444 -15.14 -6.10 -5.67
N VAL A 445 -16.00 -5.68 -4.75
CA VAL A 445 -17.43 -5.98 -4.74
C VAL A 445 -18.30 -4.74 -5.02
N GLY A 446 -17.69 -3.67 -5.56
CA GLY A 446 -18.37 -2.45 -5.91
C GLY A 446 -19.21 -2.58 -7.19
N ASP A 447 -20.18 -1.70 -7.33
CA ASP A 447 -21.01 -1.60 -8.54
C ASP A 447 -20.21 -1.11 -9.75
N GLY A 448 -19.06 -0.44 -9.49
CA GLY A 448 -18.14 0.04 -10.51
C GLY A 448 -18.49 1.43 -11.03
N GLU A 449 -18.23 1.63 -12.32
CA GLU A 449 -18.41 2.93 -12.99
C GLU A 449 -19.70 2.95 -13.78
N TYR A 450 -20.57 3.94 -13.54
CA TYR A 450 -21.79 4.15 -14.29
C TYR A 450 -22.31 5.59 -14.16
N TYR A 451 -23.18 5.99 -15.08
CA TYR A 451 -23.97 7.22 -14.95
C TYR A 451 -25.36 6.89 -14.39
N GLN A 452 -25.86 7.72 -13.46
CA GLN A 452 -27.21 7.54 -12.89
C GLN A 452 -28.28 7.54 -13.98
N ASN A 453 -28.15 8.47 -14.96
CA ASN A 453 -28.94 8.47 -16.18
C ASN A 453 -28.02 8.12 -17.37
N PRO A 454 -28.05 6.88 -17.87
CA PRO A 454 -27.21 6.49 -19.00
C PRO A 454 -27.44 7.30 -20.27
N SER A 455 -28.65 7.84 -20.46
CA SER A 455 -28.97 8.67 -21.61
C SER A 455 -28.27 10.04 -21.62
N LEU A 456 -27.72 10.45 -20.49
CA LEU A 456 -26.94 11.68 -20.33
C LEU A 456 -25.43 11.40 -20.20
N ALA A 457 -25.00 10.17 -20.43
CA ALA A 457 -23.58 9.83 -20.43
C ALA A 457 -22.84 10.47 -21.62
N PRO A 458 -21.58 10.89 -21.48
CA PRO A 458 -20.75 11.36 -22.58
C PRO A 458 -20.56 10.32 -23.67
N ASN A 459 -20.27 10.78 -24.88
CA ASN A 459 -19.97 9.90 -26.02
C ASN A 459 -18.81 8.94 -25.72
N GLY A 460 -18.92 7.71 -26.19
CA GLY A 460 -17.92 6.65 -25.96
C GLY A 460 -17.94 6.00 -24.58
N TYR A 461 -18.79 6.45 -23.66
CA TYR A 461 -18.90 5.87 -22.32
C TYR A 461 -19.70 4.55 -22.34
N ARG A 462 -19.23 3.57 -21.55
CA ARG A 462 -19.94 2.33 -21.21
C ARG A 462 -19.78 2.04 -19.72
N PRO A 463 -20.82 1.49 -19.06
CA PRO A 463 -20.71 1.11 -17.64
C PRO A 463 -19.72 -0.06 -17.47
N ARG A 464 -19.14 -0.15 -16.27
CA ARG A 464 -18.22 -1.22 -15.92
C ARG A 464 -18.48 -1.69 -14.50
N SER A 465 -18.95 -2.91 -14.32
CA SER A 465 -19.11 -3.51 -12.99
C SER A 465 -17.76 -4.02 -12.47
N TYR A 466 -17.41 -3.69 -11.22
CA TYR A 466 -16.21 -4.19 -10.56
C TYR A 466 -16.42 -5.55 -9.92
N SER A 467 -17.64 -5.83 -9.44
CA SER A 467 -18.00 -7.13 -8.85
C SER A 467 -18.06 -8.28 -9.85
N ALA A 468 -18.03 -8.00 -11.15
CA ALA A 468 -18.01 -9.04 -12.20
C ALA A 468 -16.66 -9.77 -12.30
N TYR A 469 -15.59 -9.26 -11.66
CA TYR A 469 -14.27 -9.86 -11.76
C TYR A 469 -13.99 -10.83 -10.62
N PRO A 470 -13.31 -11.96 -10.90
CA PRO A 470 -13.02 -12.99 -9.88
C PRO A 470 -12.01 -12.50 -8.86
N TYR A 471 -12.07 -13.05 -7.65
CA TYR A 471 -11.07 -12.80 -6.61
C TYR A 471 -9.69 -13.35 -7.01
N MET A 472 -8.66 -12.63 -6.62
CA MET A 472 -7.27 -13.08 -6.69
C MET A 472 -6.89 -13.75 -5.36
N HIS A 473 -6.34 -14.96 -5.42
CA HIS A 473 -5.82 -15.66 -4.26
C HIS A 473 -4.31 -15.84 -4.39
N ASN A 474 -3.57 -15.37 -3.40
CA ASN A 474 -2.12 -15.53 -3.34
C ASN A 474 -1.74 -16.47 -2.18
N VAL A 475 -1.09 -17.57 -2.49
CA VAL A 475 -0.51 -18.49 -1.50
C VAL A 475 0.99 -18.31 -1.50
N SER A 476 1.55 -18.16 -0.32
CA SER A 476 2.99 -17.91 -0.15
C SER A 476 3.59 -18.86 0.89
N LEU A 477 4.78 -19.35 0.61
CA LEU A 477 5.63 -20.10 1.52
C LEU A 477 6.94 -19.36 1.69
N TYR A 478 7.42 -19.24 2.92
CA TYR A 478 8.73 -18.63 3.16
C TYR A 478 9.49 -19.37 4.26
N ALA A 479 10.81 -19.28 4.16
CA ALA A 479 11.73 -19.67 5.19
C ALA A 479 12.89 -18.67 5.25
N GLU A 480 13.31 -18.31 6.46
CA GLU A 480 14.39 -17.36 6.72
C GLU A 480 15.20 -17.81 7.93
N GLU A 481 16.49 -17.91 7.75
CA GLU A 481 17.45 -18.20 8.82
C GLU A 481 18.26 -16.96 9.14
N SER A 482 18.30 -16.58 10.40
CA SER A 482 19.13 -15.49 10.91
C SER A 482 20.15 -16.03 11.92
N LEU A 483 21.43 -15.85 11.61
CA LEU A 483 22.55 -16.26 12.44
C LEU A 483 23.21 -15.05 13.07
N SER A 484 23.45 -15.11 14.39
CA SER A 484 24.31 -14.16 15.09
C SER A 484 25.52 -14.90 15.62
N VAL A 485 26.70 -14.51 15.15
CA VAL A 485 27.97 -15.19 15.44
C VAL A 485 28.90 -14.23 16.18
N ALA A 486 29.32 -14.59 17.38
CA ALA A 486 30.36 -13.86 18.08
C ALA A 486 31.74 -14.26 17.53
N VAL A 487 32.49 -13.32 16.97
CA VAL A 487 33.82 -13.51 16.38
C VAL A 487 34.81 -12.65 17.20
N GLY A 488 35.45 -13.26 18.19
CA GLY A 488 36.27 -12.52 19.15
C GLY A 488 35.44 -11.49 19.92
N SER A 489 35.85 -10.22 19.86
CA SER A 489 35.12 -9.09 20.46
C SER A 489 34.06 -8.51 19.54
N THR A 490 33.85 -9.05 18.33
CA THR A 490 32.95 -8.54 17.31
C THR A 490 31.72 -9.42 17.15
N MET A 491 30.66 -8.90 16.54
CA MET A 491 29.42 -9.63 16.28
C MET A 491 29.10 -9.58 14.80
N LEU A 492 29.02 -10.73 14.17
CA LEU A 492 28.54 -10.89 12.79
C LEU A 492 27.11 -11.43 12.81
N ARG A 493 26.20 -10.75 12.11
CA ARG A 493 24.82 -11.20 11.91
C ARG A 493 24.59 -11.43 10.42
N LEU A 494 24.01 -12.55 10.09
CA LEU A 494 23.70 -12.97 8.73
C LEU A 494 22.22 -13.36 8.66
N MET A 495 21.55 -13.02 7.58
CA MET A 495 20.20 -13.48 7.29
C MET A 495 20.13 -13.97 5.85
N ALA A 496 19.56 -15.15 5.66
CA ALA A 496 19.27 -15.72 4.36
C ALA A 496 17.80 -16.20 4.33
N GLY A 497 17.05 -15.74 3.37
CA GLY A 497 15.63 -16.05 3.26
C GLY A 497 15.23 -16.39 1.83
N LEU A 498 14.18 -17.20 1.71
CA LEU A 498 13.57 -17.57 0.45
C LEU A 498 12.06 -17.50 0.59
N ARG A 499 11.41 -16.87 -0.37
CA ARG A 499 9.95 -16.79 -0.46
C ARG A 499 9.49 -17.29 -1.81
N TRP A 500 8.51 -18.18 -1.80
CA TRP A 500 7.75 -18.61 -2.95
C TRP A 500 6.33 -18.08 -2.86
N GLU A 501 5.79 -17.58 -3.98
CA GLU A 501 4.42 -17.08 -4.07
C GLU A 501 3.75 -17.63 -5.32
N ASN A 502 2.46 -17.89 -5.22
CA ASN A 502 1.65 -18.32 -6.35
C ASN A 502 0.30 -17.62 -6.33
N LEU A 503 -0.03 -16.96 -7.44
CA LEU A 503 -1.29 -16.25 -7.66
C LEU A 503 -2.26 -17.13 -8.43
N PHE A 504 -3.47 -17.25 -7.91
CA PHE A 504 -4.58 -17.99 -8.51
C PHE A 504 -5.72 -17.02 -8.80
N ILE A 505 -6.24 -17.05 -10.02
CA ILE A 505 -7.40 -16.27 -10.45
C ILE A 505 -8.29 -17.20 -11.25
N SER A 506 -9.42 -17.62 -10.65
CA SER A 506 -10.34 -18.60 -11.29
C SER A 506 -10.85 -18.11 -12.63
N GLY A 507 -10.92 -19.02 -13.61
CA GLY A 507 -11.51 -18.75 -14.92
C GLY A 507 -10.72 -17.80 -15.81
N THR A 508 -9.44 -17.55 -15.50
CA THR A 508 -8.59 -16.65 -16.27
C THR A 508 -7.31 -17.34 -16.74
N GLN A 509 -6.65 -16.74 -17.73
CA GLN A 509 -5.34 -17.20 -18.24
C GLN A 509 -4.20 -16.96 -17.24
N TYR A 510 -4.45 -16.19 -16.16
CA TYR A 510 -3.48 -15.84 -15.13
C TYR A 510 -3.48 -16.78 -13.93
N ASP A 511 -4.04 -17.99 -14.03
CA ASP A 511 -4.20 -18.92 -12.90
C ASP A 511 -2.90 -19.60 -12.42
N LYS A 512 -1.75 -19.33 -13.05
CA LYS A 512 -0.46 -19.99 -12.75
C LYS A 512 0.74 -19.04 -12.69
N LEU A 513 0.57 -17.87 -12.12
CA LEU A 513 1.69 -16.97 -11.90
C LEU A 513 2.41 -17.33 -10.60
N ASN A 514 3.61 -17.88 -10.70
CA ASN A 514 4.43 -18.19 -9.55
C ASN A 514 5.78 -17.47 -9.59
N THR A 515 6.40 -17.32 -8.42
CA THR A 515 7.65 -16.60 -8.31
C THR A 515 8.49 -17.04 -7.11
N LEU A 516 9.79 -16.76 -7.16
CA LEU A 516 10.76 -17.10 -6.12
C LEU A 516 11.66 -15.90 -5.82
N SER A 517 11.67 -15.48 -4.55
CA SER A 517 12.33 -14.27 -4.06
C SER A 517 13.41 -14.60 -3.02
N PRO A 518 14.68 -14.79 -3.42
CA PRO A 518 15.80 -14.95 -2.49
C PRO A 518 16.20 -13.60 -1.88
N ARG A 519 16.62 -13.61 -0.59
CA ARG A 519 17.04 -12.43 0.16
C ARG A 519 18.21 -12.75 1.07
N PHE A 520 19.13 -11.82 1.17
CA PHE A 520 20.32 -11.93 2.02
C PHE A 520 20.64 -10.58 2.64
N ASN A 521 20.90 -10.56 3.95
CA ASN A 521 21.41 -9.40 4.68
C ASN A 521 22.56 -9.82 5.60
N ALA A 522 23.51 -8.94 5.78
CA ALA A 522 24.63 -9.11 6.69
C ALA A 522 24.90 -7.81 7.45
N ARG A 523 25.26 -7.92 8.73
CA ARG A 523 25.73 -6.81 9.56
C ARG A 523 26.91 -7.27 10.41
N TRP A 524 28.02 -6.59 10.27
CA TRP A 524 29.22 -6.84 11.06
C TRP A 524 29.49 -5.65 11.98
N GLN A 525 29.32 -5.87 13.28
CA GLN A 525 29.69 -4.93 14.32
C GLN A 525 31.17 -5.09 14.61
N LEU A 526 32.02 -4.24 14.04
CA LEU A 526 33.46 -4.30 14.16
C LEU A 526 33.94 -3.94 15.57
N ASN A 527 33.31 -2.96 16.19
CA ASN A 527 33.50 -2.54 17.58
C ASN A 527 32.24 -1.80 18.05
N GLU A 528 32.25 -1.25 19.26
CA GLU A 528 31.08 -0.52 19.82
C GLU A 528 30.64 0.69 18.97
N ASN A 529 31.56 1.23 18.19
CA ASN A 529 31.38 2.47 17.45
C ASN A 529 31.12 2.28 15.94
N ILE A 530 31.54 1.17 15.34
CA ILE A 530 31.51 0.99 13.89
C ILE A 530 30.81 -0.31 13.54
N ALA A 531 29.83 -0.21 12.66
CA ALA A 531 29.18 -1.36 12.03
C ALA A 531 29.13 -1.20 10.51
N ILE A 532 29.35 -2.27 9.80
CA ILE A 532 29.15 -2.37 8.35
C ILE A 532 27.95 -3.26 8.11
N ARG A 533 27.06 -2.88 7.20
CA ARG A 533 25.92 -3.69 6.79
C ARG A 533 25.81 -3.74 5.29
N GLY A 534 25.16 -4.78 4.78
CA GLY A 534 24.88 -4.91 3.37
C GLY A 534 23.75 -5.92 3.15
N GLY A 535 23.07 -5.78 2.05
CA GLY A 535 21.98 -6.65 1.67
C GLY A 535 21.87 -6.79 0.17
N TRP A 536 21.35 -7.92 -0.25
CA TRP A 536 20.91 -8.19 -1.61
C TRP A 536 19.65 -9.05 -1.57
N GLY A 537 18.70 -8.70 -2.43
CA GLY A 537 17.49 -9.51 -2.50
C GLY A 537 16.61 -9.19 -3.68
N VAL A 538 15.70 -10.11 -3.94
CA VAL A 538 14.64 -9.98 -4.93
C VAL A 538 13.32 -9.82 -4.20
N THR A 539 12.54 -8.83 -4.63
CA THR A 539 11.16 -8.62 -4.19
C THR A 539 10.27 -8.51 -5.43
N GLU A 540 9.00 -8.83 -5.27
CA GLU A 540 8.09 -8.90 -6.40
C GLU A 540 6.78 -8.23 -6.06
N LYS A 541 6.18 -7.55 -7.04
CA LYS A 541 4.89 -6.88 -6.93
C LYS A 541 3.86 -7.57 -7.80
N LEU A 542 2.76 -7.98 -7.18
CA LEU A 542 1.59 -8.55 -7.86
C LEU A 542 0.99 -7.55 -8.86
N PRO A 543 0.48 -8.01 -9.99
CA PRO A 543 -0.34 -7.19 -10.86
C PRO A 543 -1.65 -6.78 -10.15
N SER A 544 -2.12 -5.57 -10.41
CA SER A 544 -3.43 -5.11 -9.94
C SER A 544 -4.53 -5.44 -10.96
N TYR A 545 -5.79 -5.29 -10.56
CA TYR A 545 -6.93 -5.40 -11.48
C TYR A 545 -6.83 -4.41 -12.63
N TYR A 546 -6.27 -3.23 -12.41
CA TYR A 546 -6.00 -2.28 -13.49
C TYR A 546 -5.13 -2.89 -14.59
N VAL A 547 -4.11 -3.69 -14.23
CA VAL A 547 -3.22 -4.36 -15.19
C VAL A 547 -3.87 -5.60 -15.80
N LEU A 548 -4.51 -6.43 -14.95
CA LEU A 548 -5.08 -7.72 -15.40
C LEU A 548 -6.35 -7.54 -16.23
N TYR A 549 -7.14 -6.54 -15.89
CA TYR A 549 -8.44 -6.26 -16.49
C TYR A 549 -8.50 -4.80 -16.92
N PRO A 550 -7.79 -4.40 -17.99
CA PRO A 550 -7.90 -3.05 -18.51
C PRO A 550 -9.32 -2.74 -18.95
N ARG A 551 -9.71 -1.46 -18.91
CA ARG A 551 -11.05 -1.04 -19.33
C ARG A 551 -11.22 -1.31 -20.82
N GLN A 552 -12.34 -1.92 -21.18
CA GLN A 552 -12.76 -2.00 -22.58
C GLN A 552 -13.18 -0.58 -23.02
N GLU A 553 -12.60 -0.11 -24.11
CA GLU A 553 -12.93 1.16 -24.72
C GLU A 553 -13.70 0.90 -26.03
N TYR A 554 -14.45 1.88 -26.47
CA TYR A 554 -15.26 1.81 -27.66
C TYR A 554 -14.94 2.97 -28.58
N ARG A 555 -14.96 2.73 -29.88
CA ARG A 555 -14.89 3.77 -30.88
C ARG A 555 -16.25 3.91 -31.54
N ASP A 556 -16.96 4.96 -31.20
CA ASP A 556 -18.24 5.32 -31.82
C ASP A 556 -17.97 6.27 -32.96
N ILE A 557 -18.39 5.89 -34.17
CA ILE A 557 -18.21 6.67 -35.40
C ILE A 557 -19.59 7.00 -35.95
N GLN A 558 -19.87 8.28 -36.09
CA GLN A 558 -21.11 8.70 -36.74
C GLN A 558 -21.06 8.32 -38.23
N THR A 559 -22.01 7.50 -38.65
CA THR A 559 -22.15 7.03 -40.05
C THR A 559 -23.27 7.69 -40.80
N PHE A 560 -24.24 8.25 -40.08
CA PHE A 560 -25.35 9.02 -40.61
C PHE A 560 -25.80 10.06 -39.58
N GLY A 561 -26.30 11.19 -40.05
CA GLY A 561 -26.91 12.20 -39.19
C GLY A 561 -27.87 13.04 -39.96
N VAL A 562 -29.04 13.26 -39.39
CA VAL A 562 -30.11 14.10 -39.94
C VAL A 562 -30.72 14.94 -38.85
N SER A 563 -30.93 16.24 -39.15
CA SER A 563 -31.63 17.17 -38.27
C SER A 563 -32.98 17.49 -38.85
N TYR A 564 -33.99 17.47 -38.01
CA TYR A 564 -35.37 17.75 -38.36
C TYR A 564 -36.01 18.59 -37.24
N ASN A 565 -37.19 19.13 -37.47
CA ASN A 565 -38.06 19.79 -36.51
C ASN A 565 -37.33 20.63 -35.42
N ASN A 566 -36.81 21.82 -35.79
CA ASN A 566 -36.32 22.90 -34.89
C ASN A 566 -35.29 22.49 -33.82
N ASN A 567 -34.43 21.50 -34.04
CA ASN A 567 -33.28 21.06 -33.23
C ASN A 567 -33.28 19.58 -32.88
N GLU A 568 -34.26 18.81 -33.23
CA GLU A 568 -34.18 17.34 -33.10
C GLU A 568 -33.26 16.77 -34.17
N SER A 569 -32.56 15.75 -33.81
CA SER A 569 -31.62 15.09 -34.72
C SER A 569 -31.54 13.59 -34.35
N ALA A 570 -31.38 12.78 -35.37
CA ALA A 570 -31.11 11.35 -35.21
C ALA A 570 -29.81 11.00 -35.90
N TYR A 571 -29.07 10.14 -35.28
CA TYR A 571 -27.75 9.69 -35.74
C TYR A 571 -27.69 8.18 -35.78
N VAL A 572 -26.93 7.63 -36.73
CA VAL A 572 -26.52 6.25 -36.74
C VAL A 572 -25.02 6.22 -36.45
N TYR A 573 -24.64 5.46 -35.44
CA TYR A 573 -23.24 5.23 -35.06
C TYR A 573 -22.86 3.79 -35.37
N TYR A 574 -21.67 3.63 -35.89
CA TYR A 574 -20.96 2.35 -35.86
C TYR A 574 -20.09 2.31 -34.61
N SER A 575 -20.35 1.34 -33.75
CA SER A 575 -19.59 1.15 -32.51
C SER A 575 -18.63 0.00 -32.68
N GLN A 576 -17.33 0.26 -32.49
CA GLN A 576 -16.27 -0.74 -32.50
C GLN A 576 -15.66 -0.87 -31.12
N PRO A 577 -15.83 -2.00 -30.42
CA PRO A 577 -15.15 -2.23 -29.16
C PRO A 577 -13.64 -2.37 -29.39
N TYR A 578 -12.86 -1.74 -28.52
CA TYR A 578 -11.42 -1.95 -28.49
C TYR A 578 -11.15 -3.31 -27.85
N THR A 579 -10.59 -4.21 -28.65
CA THR A 579 -10.26 -5.55 -28.16
C THR A 579 -9.12 -5.45 -27.16
N LEU A 580 -9.41 -5.75 -25.90
CA LEU A 580 -8.41 -5.90 -24.89
C LEU A 580 -7.83 -7.30 -24.99
N LEU A 581 -6.55 -7.37 -25.33
CA LEU A 581 -5.85 -8.63 -25.44
C LEU A 581 -5.24 -8.96 -24.08
N HIS A 582 -5.62 -10.10 -23.50
CA HIS A 582 -4.91 -10.65 -22.37
C HIS A 582 -3.50 -11.05 -22.79
N ASN A 583 -2.51 -10.69 -21.99
CA ASN A 583 -1.14 -11.13 -22.21
C ASN A 583 -0.82 -12.34 -21.34
N GLU A 584 -0.97 -13.55 -21.88
CA GLU A 584 -0.62 -14.80 -21.18
C GLU A 584 0.87 -14.86 -20.75
N LYS A 585 1.72 -14.06 -21.38
CA LYS A 585 3.16 -13.98 -21.10
C LYS A 585 3.50 -12.93 -20.06
N LEU A 586 2.50 -12.24 -19.49
CA LEU A 586 2.71 -11.23 -18.44
C LEU A 586 3.46 -11.87 -17.27
N ARG A 587 4.53 -11.21 -16.82
CA ARG A 587 5.37 -11.65 -15.71
C ARG A 587 5.26 -10.68 -14.57
N TRP A 588 5.51 -11.17 -13.35
CA TRP A 588 5.56 -10.32 -12.19
C TRP A 588 6.65 -9.26 -12.31
N GLN A 589 6.31 -8.05 -11.89
CA GLN A 589 7.30 -6.99 -11.73
C GLN A 589 8.25 -7.36 -10.60
N LYS A 590 9.55 -7.48 -10.91
CA LYS A 590 10.61 -7.86 -9.96
C LYS A 590 11.50 -6.68 -9.65
N ASN A 591 11.89 -6.56 -8.39
CA ASN A 591 12.89 -5.59 -7.98
C ASN A 591 14.09 -6.29 -7.37
N GLN A 592 15.27 -6.01 -7.90
CA GLN A 592 16.55 -6.43 -7.36
C GLN A 592 17.14 -5.28 -6.55
N ASN A 593 17.23 -5.47 -5.25
CA ASN A 593 17.79 -4.50 -4.32
C ASN A 593 19.18 -4.94 -3.90
N ALA A 594 20.13 -4.02 -3.90
CA ALA A 594 21.42 -4.19 -3.29
C ALA A 594 21.76 -2.93 -2.49
N GLU A 595 22.31 -3.09 -1.29
CA GLU A 595 22.73 -1.97 -0.48
C GLU A 595 24.00 -2.30 0.32
N ILE A 596 24.76 -1.26 0.60
CA ILE A 596 25.87 -1.28 1.56
C ILE A 596 25.78 -0.04 2.44
N GLY A 597 26.00 -0.20 3.74
CA GLY A 597 25.93 0.89 4.69
C GLY A 597 27.02 0.79 5.74
N VAL A 598 27.39 1.95 6.27
CA VAL A 598 28.31 2.09 7.39
C VAL A 598 27.67 2.96 8.45
N ASP A 599 27.61 2.47 9.69
CA ASP A 599 27.13 3.20 10.86
C ASP A 599 28.31 3.48 11.77
N ILE A 600 28.53 4.76 12.13
CA ILE A 600 29.63 5.22 13.00
C ILE A 600 29.03 6.01 14.16
N ASN A 601 29.47 5.68 15.38
CA ASN A 601 29.17 6.45 16.59
C ASN A 601 30.51 7.02 17.11
N ALA A 602 30.74 8.31 16.99
CA ALA A 602 31.96 8.96 17.44
C ALA A 602 31.62 10.21 18.25
N ALA A 603 32.18 10.37 19.44
CA ALA A 603 31.98 11.53 20.31
C ALA A 603 30.51 11.93 20.50
N ARG A 604 29.60 10.95 20.70
CA ARG A 604 28.12 11.10 20.76
C ARG A 604 27.47 11.53 19.45
N THR A 605 28.22 11.69 18.36
CA THR A 605 27.67 11.94 17.03
C THR A 605 27.42 10.59 16.35
N ARG A 606 26.25 10.43 15.75
CA ARG A 606 25.89 9.25 14.98
C ARG A 606 25.89 9.58 13.50
N ILE A 607 26.60 8.80 12.72
CA ILE A 607 26.69 8.94 11.26
C ILE A 607 26.22 7.63 10.63
N SER A 608 25.29 7.71 9.70
CA SER A 608 24.86 6.57 8.86
C SER A 608 25.00 6.94 7.40
N LEU A 609 25.78 6.18 6.66
CA LEU A 609 25.98 6.31 5.22
C LEU A 609 25.47 5.05 4.53
N VAL A 610 24.66 5.18 3.50
CA VAL A 610 24.09 4.06 2.73
C VAL A 610 24.24 4.34 1.25
N GLY A 611 24.83 3.39 0.51
CA GLY A 611 24.75 3.34 -0.94
C GLY A 611 23.77 2.25 -1.37
N TYR A 612 22.95 2.51 -2.37
CA TYR A 612 21.97 1.53 -2.85
C TYR A 612 21.90 1.47 -4.38
N PHE A 613 21.50 0.29 -4.86
CA PHE A 613 21.21 0.00 -6.25
C PHE A 613 19.93 -0.82 -6.35
N ASN A 614 18.94 -0.29 -7.06
CA ASN A 614 17.65 -0.95 -7.29
C ASN A 614 17.43 -1.10 -8.80
N ARG A 615 17.10 -2.30 -9.24
CA ARG A 615 16.73 -2.58 -10.62
C ARG A 615 15.34 -3.22 -10.66
N THR A 616 14.37 -2.45 -11.14
CA THR A 616 13.02 -2.95 -11.39
C THR A 616 13.00 -3.58 -12.79
N LYS A 617 12.79 -4.88 -12.83
CA LYS A 617 12.63 -5.65 -14.06
C LYS A 617 11.17 -5.85 -14.36
N MET A 618 10.83 -5.87 -15.64
CA MET A 618 9.47 -6.16 -16.11
C MET A 618 8.40 -5.27 -15.44
N PRO A 619 8.59 -3.92 -15.32
CA PRO A 619 7.53 -3.07 -14.83
C PRO A 619 6.30 -3.19 -15.72
N TYR A 620 5.11 -3.08 -15.12
CA TYR A 620 3.88 -3.14 -15.89
C TYR A 620 3.71 -1.89 -16.73
N LYS A 621 3.37 -2.07 -18.00
CA LYS A 621 2.99 -1.03 -18.94
C LYS A 621 1.85 -1.50 -19.85
N TYR A 622 1.34 -0.60 -20.66
CA TYR A 622 0.43 -0.92 -21.75
C TYR A 622 1.12 -0.70 -23.10
N THR A 623 0.88 -1.61 -24.04
CA THR A 623 1.26 -1.48 -25.44
C THR A 623 -0.01 -1.35 -26.27
N SER A 624 0.05 -0.58 -27.36
CA SER A 624 -1.06 -0.40 -28.28
C SER A 624 -0.69 -0.93 -29.66
N SER A 625 -1.64 -1.58 -30.29
CA SER A 625 -1.61 -1.95 -31.70
C SER A 625 -2.85 -1.38 -32.42
N TYR A 626 -2.82 -1.31 -33.72
CA TYR A 626 -3.90 -0.78 -34.53
C TYR A 626 -4.30 -1.79 -35.59
N THR A 627 -5.62 -2.06 -35.68
CA THR A 627 -6.21 -2.97 -36.66
C THR A 627 -7.16 -2.18 -37.56
N PRO A 628 -7.04 -2.28 -38.88
CA PRO A 628 -7.97 -1.60 -39.79
C PRO A 628 -9.34 -2.29 -39.75
N PHE A 629 -10.40 -1.50 -39.85
CA PHE A 629 -11.77 -1.96 -40.06
C PHE A 629 -12.52 -1.00 -40.99
N ALA A 630 -13.56 -1.51 -41.64
CA ALA A 630 -14.37 -0.77 -42.61
C ALA A 630 -15.81 -0.64 -42.09
N TYR A 631 -16.45 0.45 -42.42
CA TYR A 631 -17.84 0.75 -42.08
C TYR A 631 -18.55 1.48 -43.22
N ASN A 632 -19.88 1.40 -43.25
CA ASN A 632 -20.69 2.10 -44.25
C ASN A 632 -21.00 3.52 -43.75
N VAL A 633 -20.79 4.51 -44.58
CA VAL A 633 -21.32 5.88 -44.39
C VAL A 633 -22.59 6.00 -45.19
N LEU A 634 -23.66 6.36 -44.52
CA LEU A 634 -25.01 6.42 -45.12
C LEU A 634 -25.37 7.86 -45.49
N GLN A 635 -26.27 7.99 -46.47
CA GLN A 635 -26.87 9.24 -46.88
C GLN A 635 -28.35 9.06 -47.23
N LEU A 636 -29.10 10.16 -47.21
CA LEU A 636 -30.48 10.15 -47.73
C LEU A 636 -30.52 9.79 -49.21
N PRO A 637 -31.52 9.01 -49.65
CA PRO A 637 -31.74 8.77 -51.07
C PRO A 637 -31.96 10.06 -51.82
N GLU A 638 -31.54 10.10 -53.07
CA GLU A 638 -31.74 11.28 -53.92
C GLU A 638 -33.24 11.60 -54.07
N GLY A 639 -33.63 12.85 -53.80
CA GLY A 639 -35.02 13.31 -53.86
C GLY A 639 -35.90 12.95 -52.67
N PHE A 640 -35.35 12.38 -51.60
CA PHE A 640 -36.10 12.14 -50.36
C PHE A 640 -36.31 13.44 -49.59
N GLU A 641 -37.58 13.84 -49.41
CA GLU A 641 -37.96 15.01 -48.61
C GLU A 641 -38.19 14.60 -47.18
N LEU A 642 -37.57 15.33 -46.26
CA LEU A 642 -37.60 15.05 -44.81
C LEU A 642 -38.85 15.66 -44.19
N SER A 643 -39.65 14.89 -43.49
CA SER A 643 -40.79 15.36 -42.72
C SER A 643 -40.38 15.93 -41.37
N ALA A 644 -41.38 16.40 -40.59
CA ALA A 644 -41.19 16.90 -39.25
C ALA A 644 -40.81 15.80 -38.22
N ASN A 645 -41.14 14.53 -38.50
CA ASN A 645 -40.90 13.39 -37.56
C ASN A 645 -40.44 12.14 -38.30
N PRO A 646 -39.30 12.13 -38.99
CA PRO A 646 -38.82 10.98 -39.67
C PRO A 646 -38.45 9.88 -38.66
N GLN A 647 -38.77 8.63 -39.03
CA GLN A 647 -38.35 7.48 -38.25
C GLN A 647 -37.17 6.80 -38.97
N ILE A 648 -36.16 6.39 -38.21
CA ILE A 648 -34.95 5.75 -38.71
C ILE A 648 -34.81 4.41 -38.03
N THR A 649 -34.42 3.42 -38.83
CA THR A 649 -34.00 2.12 -38.30
C THR A 649 -32.70 1.67 -39.00
N VAL A 650 -31.94 0.83 -38.37
CA VAL A 650 -30.69 0.29 -38.91
C VAL A 650 -30.56 -1.15 -38.52
N ASP A 651 -30.14 -1.97 -39.48
CA ASP A 651 -29.71 -3.33 -39.20
C ASP A 651 -28.33 -3.27 -38.49
N ASN A 652 -28.29 -3.80 -37.29
CA ASN A 652 -27.14 -3.72 -36.43
C ASN A 652 -25.87 -4.37 -37.01
N GLN A 653 -26.01 -5.45 -37.78
CA GLN A 653 -24.88 -6.21 -38.33
C GLN A 653 -24.43 -5.72 -39.68
N THR A 654 -25.36 -5.48 -40.58
CA THR A 654 -25.07 -5.10 -41.98
C THR A 654 -24.87 -3.60 -42.15
N GLY A 655 -25.41 -2.76 -41.22
CA GLY A 655 -25.42 -1.31 -41.34
C GLY A 655 -26.35 -0.80 -42.43
N MET A 656 -27.29 -1.60 -42.89
CA MET A 656 -28.33 -1.13 -43.81
C MET A 656 -29.31 -0.30 -43.02
N GLY A 657 -29.37 0.98 -43.34
CA GLY A 657 -30.30 1.95 -42.72
C GLY A 657 -31.55 2.13 -43.53
N TYR A 658 -32.65 2.45 -42.90
CA TYR A 658 -33.93 2.77 -43.52
C TYR A 658 -34.53 4.00 -42.84
N ILE A 659 -35.21 4.80 -43.64
CA ILE A 659 -35.92 5.98 -43.15
C ILE A 659 -37.37 5.95 -43.68
N ARG A 660 -38.31 6.42 -42.91
CA ARG A 660 -39.67 6.68 -43.34
C ARG A 660 -40.15 8.03 -42.82
N ASP A 661 -41.08 8.62 -43.52
CA ASP A 661 -41.56 9.97 -43.26
C ASP A 661 -42.47 10.04 -42.02
N ASP A 662 -43.40 9.09 -41.90
CA ASP A 662 -44.31 8.87 -40.79
C ASP A 662 -44.63 7.41 -40.58
N GLU A 663 -45.49 7.09 -39.60
CA GLU A 663 -45.83 5.70 -39.28
C GLU A 663 -46.57 4.95 -40.39
N ASP A 664 -47.25 5.67 -41.27
CA ASP A 664 -48.04 5.12 -42.37
C ASP A 664 -47.21 5.00 -43.67
N SER A 665 -46.00 5.56 -43.71
CA SER A 665 -45.12 5.55 -44.87
C SER A 665 -44.30 4.29 -44.99
N TYR A 666 -43.90 3.91 -46.25
CA TYR A 666 -42.99 2.80 -46.48
C TYR A 666 -41.57 3.12 -46.04
N TRP A 667 -40.88 2.11 -45.55
CA TRP A 667 -39.46 2.22 -45.25
C TRP A 667 -38.63 2.33 -46.54
N THR A 668 -37.92 3.43 -46.68
CA THR A 668 -37.01 3.72 -47.80
C THR A 668 -35.58 3.40 -47.35
N PRO A 669 -34.82 2.59 -48.06
CA PRO A 669 -33.44 2.31 -47.71
C PRO A 669 -32.58 3.57 -47.85
N LEU A 670 -31.67 3.78 -46.89
CA LEU A 670 -30.63 4.79 -46.99
C LEU A 670 -29.55 4.33 -47.98
N ASP A 671 -29.02 5.24 -48.75
CA ASP A 671 -27.94 4.94 -49.69
C ASP A 671 -26.62 4.84 -48.95
N VAL A 672 -25.76 3.89 -49.36
CA VAL A 672 -24.39 3.83 -48.91
C VAL A 672 -23.55 4.80 -49.73
N LYS A 673 -23.23 5.96 -49.13
CA LYS A 673 -22.42 7.00 -49.76
C LYS A 673 -21.02 6.51 -50.08
N VAL A 674 -20.39 5.86 -49.10
CA VAL A 674 -19.02 5.32 -49.18
C VAL A 674 -18.82 4.23 -48.14
N LYS A 675 -17.98 3.24 -48.50
CA LYS A 675 -17.38 2.35 -47.48
C LYS A 675 -16.10 3.00 -47.03
N ASP A 676 -16.10 3.50 -45.82
CA ASP A 676 -14.94 4.14 -45.20
C ASP A 676 -14.10 3.14 -44.42
N GLN A 677 -12.85 3.50 -44.16
CA GLN A 677 -11.91 2.66 -43.41
C GLN A 677 -11.18 3.48 -42.38
N THR A 678 -11.05 2.92 -41.21
CA THR A 678 -10.27 3.54 -40.10
C THR A 678 -9.58 2.46 -39.30
N PHE A 679 -9.01 2.83 -38.15
CA PHE A 679 -8.30 1.90 -37.27
C PHE A 679 -8.92 1.88 -35.89
N VAL A 680 -9.03 0.69 -35.31
CA VAL A 680 -9.28 0.50 -33.89
C VAL A 680 -7.96 0.27 -33.18
N ARG A 681 -7.79 0.91 -32.03
CA ARG A 681 -6.65 0.68 -31.14
C ARG A 681 -6.96 -0.50 -30.24
N SER A 682 -6.09 -1.49 -30.21
CA SER A 682 -6.09 -2.55 -29.20
C SER A 682 -5.00 -2.25 -28.17
N THR A 683 -5.33 -2.35 -26.90
CA THR A 683 -4.40 -2.13 -25.81
C THR A 683 -4.21 -3.44 -25.05
N SER A 684 -2.96 -3.80 -24.81
CA SER A 684 -2.62 -5.02 -24.06
C SER A 684 -1.68 -4.67 -22.88
N PRO A 685 -1.89 -5.22 -21.69
CA PRO A 685 -0.92 -5.13 -20.63
C PRO A 685 0.35 -5.89 -21.03
N ASP A 686 1.50 -5.32 -20.71
CA ASP A 686 2.81 -5.86 -21.05
C ASP A 686 3.84 -5.53 -19.98
N ASN A 687 5.01 -6.13 -20.10
CA ASN A 687 6.16 -5.82 -19.28
C ASN A 687 7.09 -4.83 -20.00
N GLY A 688 7.37 -3.71 -19.34
CA GLY A 688 8.24 -2.68 -19.86
C GLY A 688 9.73 -2.97 -19.67
N PRO A 689 10.59 -2.11 -20.21
CA PRO A 689 12.03 -2.18 -20.01
C PRO A 689 12.42 -1.92 -18.56
N ASP A 690 13.63 -2.36 -18.22
CA ASP A 690 14.16 -2.23 -16.86
C ASP A 690 14.34 -0.77 -16.44
N ILE A 691 14.03 -0.52 -15.17
CA ILE A 691 14.26 0.76 -14.51
C ILE A 691 15.36 0.59 -13.48
N THR A 692 16.40 1.39 -13.58
CA THR A 692 17.53 1.37 -12.65
C THR A 692 17.53 2.63 -11.79
N ARG A 693 17.58 2.45 -10.46
CA ARG A 693 17.76 3.52 -9.49
C ARG A 693 19.01 3.23 -8.67
N ARG A 694 19.85 4.22 -8.50
CA ARG A 694 21.03 4.16 -7.65
C ARG A 694 21.16 5.46 -6.88
N GLY A 695 21.67 5.36 -5.66
CA GLY A 695 21.79 6.55 -4.84
C GLY A 695 22.63 6.35 -3.60
N ALA A 696 22.78 7.44 -2.87
CA ALA A 696 23.42 7.48 -1.58
C ALA A 696 22.56 8.29 -0.60
N GLU A 697 22.51 7.82 0.63
CA GLU A 697 21.80 8.46 1.75
C GLU A 697 22.78 8.70 2.88
N MET A 698 22.68 9.84 3.54
CA MET A 698 23.49 10.23 4.69
C MET A 698 22.60 10.78 5.80
N ILE A 699 22.84 10.34 7.01
CA ILE A 699 22.24 10.90 8.22
C ILE A 699 23.36 11.18 9.22
N ILE A 700 23.40 12.40 9.76
CA ILE A 700 24.30 12.79 10.84
C ILE A 700 23.46 13.37 11.96
N ASP A 701 23.40 12.68 13.08
CA ASP A 701 22.76 13.16 14.32
C ASP A 701 23.86 13.66 15.26
N PHE A 702 23.87 14.95 15.55
CA PHE A 702 24.80 15.56 16.49
C PHE A 702 24.28 15.44 17.91
N PRO A 703 25.15 15.45 18.93
CA PRO A 703 24.70 15.47 20.32
C PRO A 703 23.96 16.78 20.64
N GLU A 704 23.09 16.72 21.63
CA GLU A 704 22.43 17.92 22.17
C GLU A 704 23.46 18.90 22.71
N ILE A 705 23.34 20.16 22.33
CA ILE A 705 24.05 21.28 22.93
C ILE A 705 23.29 21.66 24.21
N THR A 706 23.67 21.09 25.35
CA THR A 706 22.96 21.17 26.62
C THR A 706 22.57 22.59 27.04
N PRO A 707 23.43 23.64 26.91
CA PRO A 707 23.06 25.00 27.26
C PRO A 707 21.94 25.60 26.43
N LEU A 708 21.84 25.16 25.15
CA LEU A 708 20.85 25.64 24.19
C LEU A 708 19.63 24.68 24.07
N ARG A 709 19.71 23.51 24.70
CA ARG A 709 18.72 22.43 24.54
C ARG A 709 18.37 22.18 23.09
N THR A 710 19.37 22.22 22.22
CA THR A 710 19.22 22.14 20.78
C THR A 710 20.03 20.98 20.22
N GLN A 711 19.40 20.15 19.42
CA GLN A 711 20.05 19.08 18.68
C GLN A 711 20.03 19.39 17.17
N PHE A 712 21.14 19.16 16.49
CA PHE A 712 21.23 19.30 15.04
C PHE A 712 21.21 17.93 14.39
N ARG A 713 20.48 17.83 13.30
CA ARG A 713 20.54 16.71 12.36
C ARG A 713 20.79 17.24 10.95
N VAL A 714 21.65 16.54 10.24
CA VAL A 714 21.88 16.77 8.82
C VAL A 714 21.56 15.47 8.09
N ASP A 715 20.66 15.53 7.14
CA ASP A 715 20.38 14.41 6.25
C ASP A 715 20.45 14.87 4.80
N ALA A 716 20.89 13.94 3.93
CA ALA A 716 20.98 14.15 2.50
C ALA A 716 20.71 12.86 1.77
N ALA A 717 20.13 12.98 0.58
CA ALA A 717 19.98 11.88 -0.35
C ALA A 717 20.28 12.32 -1.77
N TYR A 718 20.94 11.45 -2.50
CA TYR A 718 21.14 11.56 -3.94
C TYR A 718 20.54 10.34 -4.62
N THR A 719 19.67 10.54 -5.61
CA THR A 719 19.05 9.46 -6.37
C THR A 719 19.21 9.76 -7.88
N TYR A 720 19.68 8.76 -8.60
CA TYR A 720 19.74 8.75 -10.05
C TYR A 720 18.82 7.65 -10.58
N THR A 721 17.88 8.02 -11.44
CA THR A 721 16.96 7.10 -12.11
C THR A 721 17.28 7.05 -13.60
N LYS A 722 17.40 5.82 -14.13
CA LYS A 722 17.57 5.57 -15.56
C LYS A 722 16.42 4.69 -16.04
N TYR A 723 15.67 5.21 -17.01
CA TYR A 723 14.63 4.51 -17.75
C TYR A 723 14.85 4.80 -19.25
N ILE A 724 14.94 3.76 -20.04
CA ILE A 724 15.05 3.87 -21.50
C ILE A 724 14.05 2.90 -22.09
N ASP A 725 13.07 3.40 -22.79
CA ASP A 725 12.12 2.62 -23.55
C ASP A 725 12.39 2.82 -25.04
N ASN A 726 12.96 1.81 -25.68
CA ASN A 726 13.22 1.79 -27.12
C ASN A 726 12.09 1.05 -27.89
N SER A 727 10.97 0.75 -27.22
CA SER A 727 9.83 0.14 -27.90
C SER A 727 9.22 1.13 -28.91
N LEU A 728 8.80 0.61 -30.04
CA LEU A 728 8.11 1.40 -31.06
C LEU A 728 6.73 1.79 -30.54
N SER A 729 6.42 3.08 -30.61
CA SER A 729 5.09 3.58 -30.38
C SER A 729 4.38 3.79 -31.71
N TYR A 730 3.21 3.18 -31.83
CA TYR A 730 2.35 3.38 -32.99
C TYR A 730 1.29 4.42 -32.66
N TYR A 731 1.05 5.34 -33.57
CA TYR A 731 -0.03 6.30 -33.44
C TYR A 731 -0.71 6.51 -34.80
N TYR A 732 -2.02 6.75 -34.73
CA TYR A 732 -2.83 7.08 -35.90
C TYR A 732 -2.94 8.59 -36.01
N GLN A 733 -2.60 9.15 -37.18
CA GLN A 733 -2.72 10.56 -37.45
C GLN A 733 -4.11 10.85 -38.07
N ASN A 734 -4.98 11.56 -37.33
CA ASN A 734 -6.25 12.03 -37.84
C ASN A 734 -6.04 13.04 -38.98
N GLY A 735 -6.76 12.89 -40.08
CA GLY A 735 -6.85 13.90 -41.15
C GLY A 735 -6.28 13.50 -42.51
N TRP A 736 -5.89 12.25 -42.71
CA TRP A 736 -5.45 11.78 -44.02
C TRP A 736 -6.56 10.93 -44.69
N SER A 737 -6.87 11.27 -45.95
CA SER A 737 -7.87 10.56 -46.75
C SER A 737 -7.49 9.11 -46.97
N HIS A 738 -8.46 8.31 -47.01
CA HIS A 738 -8.77 6.92 -47.25
C HIS A 738 -7.72 5.97 -47.90
N THR A 739 -6.52 6.41 -48.32
CA THR A 739 -5.61 5.58 -49.13
C THR A 739 -4.18 5.41 -48.61
N SER A 740 -3.75 6.09 -47.55
CA SER A 740 -2.39 5.91 -47.02
C SER A 740 -2.33 5.98 -45.52
N CYS A 741 -2.24 4.83 -44.91
CA CYS A 741 -1.85 4.70 -43.49
C CYS A 741 -0.33 4.79 -43.42
N LEU A 742 0.19 5.92 -42.99
CA LEU A 742 1.57 6.04 -42.53
C LEU A 742 1.59 5.75 -41.01
N LEU A 743 2.02 4.54 -40.66
CA LEU A 743 2.43 4.21 -39.30
C LEU A 743 3.76 4.91 -39.02
N TYR A 744 3.72 5.96 -38.23
CA TYR A 744 4.94 6.60 -37.77
C TYR A 744 5.46 5.89 -36.52
N THR A 745 6.74 5.56 -36.56
CA THR A 745 7.47 5.12 -35.38
C THR A 745 8.30 6.29 -34.90
N SER A 746 8.05 6.80 -33.71
CA SER A 746 8.97 7.72 -33.08
C SER A 746 9.68 7.01 -31.93
N PRO A 747 11.00 7.12 -31.81
CA PRO A 747 11.66 6.72 -30.59
C PRO A 747 11.13 7.60 -29.45
N SER A 748 10.67 6.97 -28.37
CA SER A 748 10.31 7.69 -27.16
C SER A 748 11.53 8.41 -26.59
N PRO A 749 11.44 9.71 -26.23
CA PRO A 749 12.55 10.46 -25.68
C PRO A 749 13.05 9.90 -24.33
#